data_74d412435d535697df8870cbd2600ba6
#
_entry.id   74d412435d535697df8870cbd2600ba6
#
_cell.length_a   1.000
_cell.length_b   1.000
_cell.length_c   1.000
_cell.angle_alpha   90.00
_cell.angle_beta   90.00
_cell.angle_gamma   90.00
#
_symmetry.space_group_name_H-M   'P 1'
#
loop_
_entity.id
_entity.type
_entity.pdbx_description
1 polymer ?
#
loop_
_entity_poly.entity_id
_entity_poly.type
_entity_poly.pdbx_seq_one_letter_code
_entity_poly.pdbx_strand_id
1 'polypeptide(L)'
;MNKFPQKQGLYDPIFEHDSCGVGFVVHIKNHKSHQIIQDGLGLLCNLNHRGALGADPETGDGSGIMIQIPHQFFLEDCKRLGINLPKAGEYAVASIFLPQNPYARKRCGEVIESQIVEKDLKLLGWRNVPINMDYVGKQAKSSMPVIRQLFVSPQQKCKFNQNLFENKLYVTRKAIRSSLQDEEDFVISSMSSRTIVYKGMLIPNQMKHFFPDLLDSRMQSAMALVHTRFPTNTFPRWDLVQPFRNLAHNGEINTLRGNINRMIGRRANLKSPLYENISELYPIIIPRGSDSACMDNVFEFLIQSGYTPAHAMMMMVPEAWEHNPDMTPEKHAFYEYHEHLMEPWDGPASLTFTNGIQIGAILDRNGLRPSRYVVTKDDLVIMASEVGAVHIDPENIHYKGRLQPGKMFLVDTQEGRIIDDKELKAEICRKKPYAKWIKDNVLELSDLPKPQQMPSTDFDTLLLRQKLFGYSSEDINLLLTPMMENGVEAAGSMGNDTPLAVLSDNPRLLYDYFKQIFAQVSNPPVDAIREELVMSLTSRLGHEKNILDPGPEHARMLKLEHPILNNEQLEKIKEVNKQDFKSSTLSMLFDTNTGLDGFVNALQKLCQNAEDEVNAGSVLLVLSDRGVSKTKAPIPALLAVGAVHQHLIRKRKRYRTGLVVETGEA
;
A
#
# COMPACT_ATOMS: atom_id res chain seq x y z
N MET A 1 -33.02 -13.98 -13.60
CA MET A 1 -31.79 -13.85 -14.42
C MET A 1 -31.90 -12.57 -15.20
N ASN A 2 -31.22 -11.53 -14.82
CA ASN A 2 -31.09 -10.35 -15.67
C ASN A 2 -30.21 -10.74 -16.86
N LYS A 3 -30.83 -10.92 -18.01
CA LYS A 3 -30.09 -11.13 -19.26
C LYS A 3 -29.48 -9.80 -19.65
N PHE A 4 -28.19 -9.77 -19.91
CA PHE A 4 -27.55 -8.65 -20.60
C PHE A 4 -28.38 -8.34 -21.87
N PRO A 5 -28.34 -7.10 -22.36
CA PRO A 5 -28.89 -6.79 -23.66
C PRO A 5 -28.36 -7.77 -24.70
N GLN A 6 -29.20 -8.10 -25.66
CA GLN A 6 -28.76 -8.96 -26.77
C GLN A 6 -27.70 -8.25 -27.59
N LYS A 7 -26.82 -9.04 -28.21
CA LYS A 7 -25.81 -8.48 -29.13
C LYS A 7 -26.48 -7.58 -30.15
N GLN A 8 -26.01 -6.33 -30.24
CA GLN A 8 -26.62 -5.33 -31.12
C GLN A 8 -25.53 -4.36 -31.63
N GLY A 9 -25.37 -4.25 -32.94
CA GLY A 9 -24.33 -3.42 -33.54
C GLY A 9 -22.93 -3.87 -33.11
N LEU A 10 -22.16 -2.95 -32.53
CA LEU A 10 -20.83 -3.23 -31.96
C LEU A 10 -20.86 -3.79 -30.54
N TYR A 11 -22.01 -3.77 -29.89
CA TYR A 11 -22.16 -4.31 -28.54
C TYR A 11 -22.28 -5.84 -28.59
N ASP A 12 -21.41 -6.50 -27.84
CA ASP A 12 -21.47 -7.93 -27.61
C ASP A 12 -21.29 -8.20 -26.10
N PRO A 13 -22.29 -8.79 -25.43
CA PRO A 13 -22.22 -9.03 -23.98
C PRO A 13 -21.06 -9.94 -23.54
N ILE A 14 -20.40 -10.64 -24.47
CA ILE A 14 -19.22 -11.45 -24.16
C ILE A 14 -18.01 -10.58 -23.76
N PHE A 15 -18.01 -9.28 -24.14
CA PHE A 15 -16.95 -8.34 -23.83
C PHE A 15 -17.25 -7.47 -22.61
N GLU A 16 -18.32 -7.73 -21.87
CA GLU A 16 -18.66 -7.04 -20.62
C GLU A 16 -17.77 -7.47 -19.44
N HIS A 17 -16.48 -7.16 -19.53
CA HIS A 17 -15.47 -7.43 -18.50
C HIS A 17 -14.69 -6.16 -18.22
N ASP A 18 -15.02 -5.43 -17.15
CA ASP A 18 -14.47 -4.12 -16.92
C ASP A 18 -13.83 -3.85 -15.55
N SER A 19 -13.98 -4.74 -14.59
CA SER A 19 -13.41 -4.58 -13.25
C SER A 19 -13.41 -5.86 -12.43
N CYS A 20 -12.64 -5.89 -11.32
CA CYS A 20 -12.67 -7.02 -10.38
C CYS A 20 -14.04 -7.16 -9.69
N GLY A 21 -14.43 -8.39 -9.39
CA GLY A 21 -15.55 -8.72 -8.52
C GLY A 21 -15.02 -9.00 -7.09
N VAL A 22 -15.51 -8.25 -6.11
CA VAL A 22 -15.16 -8.46 -4.71
C VAL A 22 -16.41 -8.44 -3.84
N GLY A 23 -16.39 -9.22 -2.77
CA GLY A 23 -17.46 -9.20 -1.78
C GLY A 23 -17.21 -10.13 -0.61
N PHE A 24 -18.10 -10.05 0.36
CA PHE A 24 -18.12 -10.97 1.48
C PHE A 24 -19.53 -11.28 1.96
N VAL A 25 -19.67 -12.43 2.60
CA VAL A 25 -20.84 -12.84 3.37
C VAL A 25 -20.39 -13.07 4.80
N VAL A 26 -21.12 -12.55 5.81
CA VAL A 26 -20.81 -12.76 7.21
C VAL A 26 -22.06 -12.85 8.06
N HIS A 27 -22.06 -13.77 9.02
CA HIS A 27 -23.08 -13.83 10.08
C HIS A 27 -22.61 -12.99 11.29
N ILE A 28 -23.35 -11.95 11.61
CA ILE A 28 -22.99 -10.94 12.63
C ILE A 28 -22.68 -11.60 13.99
N LYS A 29 -23.46 -12.62 14.37
CA LYS A 29 -23.33 -13.34 15.65
C LYS A 29 -22.32 -14.50 15.63
N ASN A 30 -21.44 -14.55 14.63
CA ASN A 30 -20.44 -15.61 14.48
C ASN A 30 -21.00 -17.04 14.38
N HIS A 31 -22.23 -17.22 13.91
CA HIS A 31 -22.77 -18.54 13.67
C HIS A 31 -22.14 -19.17 12.43
N LYS A 32 -21.36 -20.21 12.66
CA LYS A 32 -20.66 -20.91 11.57
C LYS A 32 -21.60 -21.88 10.86
N SER A 33 -21.64 -21.80 9.55
CA SER A 33 -22.39 -22.73 8.73
C SER A 33 -21.68 -23.00 7.40
N HIS A 34 -22.03 -24.12 6.77
CA HIS A 34 -21.59 -24.40 5.40
C HIS A 34 -22.27 -23.47 4.38
N GLN A 35 -23.48 -23.00 4.71
CA GLN A 35 -24.25 -22.08 3.86
C GLN A 35 -23.49 -20.79 3.56
N ILE A 36 -22.78 -20.22 4.54
CA ILE A 36 -21.93 -19.04 4.35
C ILE A 36 -20.87 -19.26 3.26
N ILE A 37 -20.30 -20.46 3.20
CA ILE A 37 -19.31 -20.80 2.17
C ILE A 37 -20.01 -20.95 0.81
N GLN A 38 -21.18 -21.58 0.77
CA GLN A 38 -21.96 -21.72 -0.47
C GLN A 38 -22.42 -20.35 -0.97
N ASP A 39 -22.87 -19.45 -0.10
CA ASP A 39 -23.26 -18.09 -0.46
C ASP A 39 -22.06 -17.28 -0.98
N GLY A 40 -20.87 -17.44 -0.36
CA GLY A 40 -19.62 -16.85 -0.85
C GLY A 40 -19.23 -17.35 -2.23
N LEU A 41 -19.33 -18.66 -2.48
CA LEU A 41 -19.09 -19.26 -3.81
C LEU A 41 -20.16 -18.83 -4.83
N GLY A 42 -21.41 -18.71 -4.40
CA GLY A 42 -22.52 -18.20 -5.22
C GLY A 42 -22.29 -16.73 -5.61
N LEU A 43 -21.89 -15.91 -4.65
CA LEU A 43 -21.50 -14.52 -4.88
C LEU A 43 -20.38 -14.43 -5.93
N LEU A 44 -19.33 -15.25 -5.76
CA LEU A 44 -18.20 -15.31 -6.69
C LEU A 44 -18.68 -15.68 -8.11
N CYS A 45 -19.54 -16.69 -8.25
CA CYS A 45 -20.10 -17.13 -9.54
C CYS A 45 -20.97 -16.03 -10.19
N ASN A 46 -21.75 -15.31 -9.39
CA ASN A 46 -22.61 -14.22 -9.89
C ASN A 46 -21.83 -12.96 -10.29
N LEU A 47 -20.56 -12.83 -9.87
CA LEU A 47 -19.62 -11.80 -10.30
C LEU A 47 -18.70 -12.25 -11.44
N ASN A 48 -18.97 -13.39 -12.09
CA ASN A 48 -18.10 -13.95 -13.13
C ASN A 48 -17.87 -12.99 -14.32
N HIS A 49 -18.86 -12.18 -14.67
CA HIS A 49 -18.75 -11.14 -15.72
C HIS A 49 -17.75 -10.03 -15.38
N ARG A 50 -17.33 -9.91 -14.11
CA ARG A 50 -16.28 -8.99 -13.65
C ARG A 50 -14.89 -9.61 -13.67
N GLY A 51 -14.78 -10.91 -13.81
CA GLY A 51 -13.50 -11.59 -14.00
C GLY A 51 -12.98 -11.47 -15.42
N ALA A 52 -11.73 -11.80 -15.64
CA ALA A 52 -11.17 -11.90 -16.98
C ALA A 52 -10.70 -13.32 -17.29
N LEU A 53 -10.65 -13.61 -18.58
CA LEU A 53 -10.22 -14.88 -19.13
C LEU A 53 -8.93 -14.66 -19.92
N GLY A 54 -8.04 -15.64 -19.89
CA GLY A 54 -6.87 -15.68 -20.76
C GLY A 54 -7.24 -16.03 -22.21
N ALA A 55 -6.23 -16.19 -23.05
CA ALA A 55 -6.39 -16.72 -24.41
C ALA A 55 -6.99 -18.15 -24.40
N ASP A 56 -6.80 -18.89 -23.33
CA ASP A 56 -7.48 -20.16 -23.04
C ASP A 56 -8.76 -19.85 -22.22
N PRO A 57 -9.97 -20.07 -22.78
CA PRO A 57 -11.22 -19.72 -22.10
C PRO A 57 -11.48 -20.50 -20.80
N GLU A 58 -10.76 -21.60 -20.57
CA GLU A 58 -10.84 -22.40 -19.34
C GLU A 58 -9.85 -21.92 -18.28
N THR A 59 -8.93 -20.98 -18.62
CA THR A 59 -8.01 -20.36 -17.71
C THR A 59 -8.51 -18.99 -17.28
N GLY A 60 -8.90 -18.87 -16.00
CA GLY A 60 -9.24 -17.59 -15.40
C GLY A 60 -8.01 -16.85 -14.88
N ASP A 61 -8.10 -15.52 -14.79
CA ASP A 61 -7.04 -14.68 -14.19
C ASP A 61 -6.94 -14.84 -12.69
N GLY A 62 -7.93 -15.45 -12.07
CA GLY A 62 -7.89 -15.88 -10.70
C GLY A 62 -9.19 -15.67 -9.93
N SER A 63 -9.50 -16.65 -9.12
CA SER A 63 -10.60 -16.62 -8.15
C SER A 63 -10.17 -17.19 -6.83
N GLY A 64 -10.75 -16.69 -5.73
CA GLY A 64 -10.42 -17.17 -4.40
C GLY A 64 -11.47 -16.86 -3.35
N ILE A 65 -11.38 -17.61 -2.26
CA ILE A 65 -12.21 -17.48 -1.07
C ILE A 65 -11.35 -17.58 0.17
N MET A 66 -11.57 -16.68 1.11
CA MET A 66 -11.02 -16.73 2.47
C MET A 66 -12.14 -16.99 3.45
N ILE A 67 -11.94 -17.94 4.34
CA ILE A 67 -12.90 -18.36 5.37
C ILE A 67 -12.21 -18.47 6.72
N GLN A 68 -12.97 -18.51 7.80
CA GLN A 68 -12.44 -18.93 9.09
C GLN A 68 -12.03 -20.41 9.03
N ILE A 69 -11.05 -20.81 9.87
CA ILE A 69 -10.61 -22.22 9.93
C ILE A 69 -11.80 -23.12 10.29
N PRO A 70 -12.17 -24.08 9.43
CA PRO A 70 -13.24 -25.03 9.66
C PRO A 70 -12.76 -26.17 10.56
N HIS A 71 -12.78 -25.94 11.86
CA HIS A 71 -12.17 -26.82 12.86
C HIS A 71 -12.71 -28.25 12.79
N GLN A 72 -14.03 -28.44 12.65
CA GLN A 72 -14.64 -29.76 12.62
C GLN A 72 -14.17 -30.59 11.43
N PHE A 73 -14.07 -29.95 10.25
CA PHE A 73 -13.55 -30.57 9.03
C PHE A 73 -12.10 -31.05 9.24
N PHE A 74 -11.23 -30.14 9.69
CA PHE A 74 -9.82 -30.48 9.88
C PHE A 74 -9.59 -31.47 11.01
N LEU A 75 -10.38 -31.43 12.08
CA LEU A 75 -10.27 -32.38 13.19
C LEU A 75 -10.46 -33.82 12.70
N GLU A 76 -11.47 -34.07 11.88
CA GLU A 76 -11.77 -35.40 11.37
C GLU A 76 -10.81 -35.83 10.24
N ASP A 77 -10.51 -34.92 9.31
CA ASP A 77 -9.64 -35.24 8.17
C ASP A 77 -8.18 -35.46 8.61
N CYS A 78 -7.66 -34.61 9.51
CA CYS A 78 -6.32 -34.77 10.09
C CYS A 78 -6.21 -36.04 10.95
N LYS A 79 -7.26 -36.44 11.67
CA LYS A 79 -7.28 -37.69 12.41
C LYS A 79 -7.05 -38.89 11.49
N ARG A 80 -7.64 -38.90 10.28
CA ARG A 80 -7.42 -39.97 9.25
C ARG A 80 -5.97 -40.00 8.77
N LEU A 81 -5.27 -38.87 8.83
CA LEU A 81 -3.87 -38.74 8.45
C LEU A 81 -2.91 -38.97 9.63
N GLY A 82 -3.40 -39.32 10.82
CA GLY A 82 -2.59 -39.49 12.02
C GLY A 82 -2.15 -38.18 12.67
N ILE A 83 -2.74 -37.04 12.29
CA ILE A 83 -2.44 -35.70 12.82
C ILE A 83 -3.44 -35.39 13.94
N ASN A 84 -2.94 -35.19 15.15
CA ASN A 84 -3.74 -34.83 16.32
C ASN A 84 -3.79 -33.30 16.48
N LEU A 85 -4.93 -32.68 16.20
CA LEU A 85 -5.12 -31.24 16.34
C LEU A 85 -5.50 -30.86 17.78
N PRO A 86 -4.95 -29.74 18.30
CA PRO A 86 -5.45 -29.09 19.52
C PRO A 86 -6.87 -28.51 19.36
N LYS A 87 -7.35 -27.80 20.37
CA LYS A 87 -8.62 -27.07 20.31
C LYS A 87 -8.59 -25.99 19.23
N ALA A 88 -9.79 -25.60 18.76
CA ALA A 88 -9.94 -24.48 17.83
C ALA A 88 -9.22 -23.23 18.34
N GLY A 89 -8.45 -22.58 17.49
CA GLY A 89 -7.64 -21.41 17.81
C GLY A 89 -6.26 -21.70 18.42
N GLU A 90 -6.02 -22.91 18.94
CA GLU A 90 -4.73 -23.29 19.52
C GLU A 90 -3.77 -23.94 18.48
N TYR A 91 -4.16 -24.01 17.24
CA TYR A 91 -3.32 -24.42 16.11
C TYR A 91 -3.55 -23.50 14.93
N ALA A 92 -2.63 -23.51 14.01
CA ALA A 92 -2.72 -22.76 12.75
C ALA A 92 -2.62 -23.70 11.56
N VAL A 93 -3.19 -23.24 10.43
CA VAL A 93 -3.08 -23.88 9.14
C VAL A 93 -2.37 -22.93 8.17
N ALA A 94 -1.30 -23.42 7.54
CA ALA A 94 -0.68 -22.72 6.43
C ALA A 94 -1.12 -23.37 5.12
N SER A 95 -1.63 -22.58 4.19
CA SER A 95 -1.90 -22.98 2.80
C SER A 95 -0.68 -22.60 1.96
N ILE A 96 -0.03 -23.58 1.35
CA ILE A 96 1.30 -23.42 0.74
C ILE A 96 1.27 -23.89 -0.71
N PHE A 97 1.79 -23.04 -1.59
CA PHE A 97 2.11 -23.36 -2.96
C PHE A 97 3.59 -23.75 -3.04
N LEU A 98 3.85 -24.94 -3.51
CA LEU A 98 5.18 -25.53 -3.60
C LEU A 98 5.57 -25.76 -5.06
N PRO A 99 6.87 -25.71 -5.39
CA PRO A 99 7.36 -26.00 -6.73
C PRO A 99 6.94 -27.37 -7.27
N GLN A 100 6.72 -27.46 -8.58
CA GLN A 100 6.49 -28.73 -9.27
C GLN A 100 7.71 -29.64 -9.23
N ASN A 101 8.91 -29.07 -9.28
CA ASN A 101 10.17 -29.81 -9.20
C ASN A 101 10.26 -30.55 -7.85
N PRO A 102 10.40 -31.88 -7.81
CA PRO A 102 10.44 -32.65 -6.58
C PRO A 102 11.62 -32.31 -5.66
N TYR A 103 12.77 -31.94 -6.22
CA TYR A 103 13.96 -31.57 -5.43
C TYR A 103 13.79 -30.21 -4.77
N ALA A 104 13.32 -29.20 -5.52
CA ALA A 104 12.99 -27.88 -4.99
C ALA A 104 11.88 -27.98 -3.93
N ARG A 105 10.85 -28.79 -4.18
CA ARG A 105 9.75 -29.02 -3.22
C ARG A 105 10.25 -29.66 -1.93
N LYS A 106 11.18 -30.66 -2.01
CA LYS A 106 11.78 -31.29 -0.83
C LYS A 106 12.57 -30.27 -0.02
N ARG A 107 13.44 -29.48 -0.67
CA ARG A 107 14.20 -28.38 -0.05
C ARG A 107 13.26 -27.39 0.65
N CYS A 108 12.17 -26.97 0.00
CA CYS A 108 11.17 -26.10 0.63
C CYS A 108 10.60 -26.73 1.91
N GLY A 109 10.25 -28.02 1.88
CA GLY A 109 9.74 -28.74 3.05
C GLY A 109 10.73 -28.73 4.21
N GLU A 110 11.99 -29.07 3.96
CA GLU A 110 13.06 -29.11 4.97
C GLU A 110 13.31 -27.73 5.59
N VAL A 111 13.32 -26.66 4.79
CA VAL A 111 13.47 -25.28 5.29
C VAL A 111 12.26 -24.87 6.13
N ILE A 112 11.05 -25.16 5.69
CA ILE A 112 9.81 -24.85 6.45
C ILE A 112 9.85 -25.54 7.82
N GLU A 113 10.14 -26.83 7.87
CA GLU A 113 10.19 -27.62 9.10
C GLU A 113 11.26 -27.12 10.06
N SER A 114 12.45 -26.78 9.54
CA SER A 114 13.55 -26.20 10.31
C SER A 114 13.13 -24.85 10.94
N GLN A 115 12.52 -23.94 10.15
CA GLN A 115 12.09 -22.62 10.63
C GLN A 115 10.95 -22.72 11.67
N ILE A 116 10.06 -23.70 11.53
CA ILE A 116 9.01 -23.95 12.53
C ILE A 116 9.62 -24.30 13.88
N VAL A 117 10.62 -25.19 13.89
CA VAL A 117 11.31 -25.60 15.12
C VAL A 117 12.13 -24.44 15.70
N GLU A 118 12.89 -23.72 14.85
CA GLU A 118 13.69 -22.55 15.25
C GLU A 118 12.86 -21.45 15.90
N LYS A 119 11.63 -21.27 15.45
CA LYS A 119 10.69 -20.27 15.98
C LYS A 119 9.79 -20.83 17.11
N ASP A 120 10.19 -21.90 17.82
CA ASP A 120 9.45 -22.55 18.90
C ASP A 120 7.97 -22.85 18.57
N LEU A 121 7.75 -23.33 17.38
CA LEU A 121 6.50 -23.91 16.96
C LEU A 121 6.64 -25.44 16.87
N LYS A 122 5.53 -26.12 17.08
CA LYS A 122 5.44 -27.58 16.90
C LYS A 122 4.79 -27.89 15.57
N LEU A 123 5.49 -28.64 14.74
CA LEU A 123 4.93 -29.26 13.55
C LEU A 123 3.95 -30.37 13.96
N LEU A 124 2.71 -30.25 13.51
CA LEU A 124 1.67 -31.29 13.73
C LEU A 124 1.58 -32.26 12.55
N GLY A 125 1.71 -31.74 11.34
CA GLY A 125 1.73 -32.58 10.14
C GLY A 125 1.39 -31.82 8.86
N TRP A 126 1.50 -32.56 7.75
CA TRP A 126 1.21 -32.10 6.39
C TRP A 126 -0.03 -32.78 5.80
N ARG A 127 -0.83 -32.02 5.08
CA ARG A 127 -1.98 -32.51 4.31
C ARG A 127 -1.84 -32.10 2.84
N ASN A 128 -1.97 -33.03 1.91
CA ASN A 128 -2.16 -32.69 0.51
C ASN A 128 -3.60 -32.19 0.33
N VAL A 129 -3.78 -31.03 -0.29
CA VAL A 129 -5.11 -30.53 -0.61
C VAL A 129 -5.69 -31.35 -1.77
N PRO A 130 -6.86 -31.98 -1.62
CA PRO A 130 -7.52 -32.63 -2.74
C PRO A 130 -7.86 -31.62 -3.83
N ILE A 131 -7.47 -31.91 -5.06
CA ILE A 131 -7.76 -31.06 -6.24
C ILE A 131 -8.22 -31.94 -7.39
N ASN A 132 -9.15 -31.39 -8.18
CA ASN A 132 -9.61 -32.04 -9.42
C ASN A 132 -9.05 -31.31 -10.64
N MET A 133 -8.13 -31.98 -11.33
CA MET A 133 -7.39 -31.45 -12.47
C MET A 133 -8.25 -31.29 -13.74
N ASP A 134 -9.45 -31.83 -13.78
CA ASP A 134 -10.35 -31.71 -14.92
C ASP A 134 -10.99 -30.31 -15.02
N TYR A 135 -10.94 -29.56 -13.93
CA TYR A 135 -11.53 -28.24 -13.82
C TYR A 135 -10.46 -27.11 -13.82
N VAL A 136 -9.33 -27.28 -14.48
CA VAL A 136 -8.31 -26.24 -14.64
C VAL A 136 -7.87 -26.15 -16.09
N GLY A 137 -7.85 -24.92 -16.64
CA GLY A 137 -7.44 -24.66 -18.02
C GLY A 137 -5.95 -25.01 -18.28
N LYS A 138 -5.61 -25.23 -19.54
CA LYS A 138 -4.28 -25.69 -19.95
C LYS A 138 -3.15 -24.73 -19.52
N GLN A 139 -3.38 -23.42 -19.68
CA GLN A 139 -2.39 -22.41 -19.31
C GLN A 139 -2.21 -22.36 -17.79
N ALA A 140 -3.29 -22.35 -17.02
CA ALA A 140 -3.21 -22.39 -15.56
C ALA A 140 -2.53 -23.67 -15.05
N LYS A 141 -2.79 -24.82 -15.70
CA LYS A 141 -2.20 -26.12 -15.36
C LYS A 141 -0.69 -26.15 -15.56
N SER A 142 -0.16 -25.49 -16.60
CA SER A 142 1.27 -25.45 -16.88
C SER A 142 2.10 -24.74 -15.80
N SER A 143 1.52 -23.78 -15.08
CA SER A 143 2.15 -23.02 -13.99
C SER A 143 1.59 -23.36 -12.60
N MET A 144 0.77 -24.41 -12.49
CA MET A 144 0.10 -24.76 -11.23
C MET A 144 1.11 -25.26 -10.18
N PRO A 145 1.08 -24.71 -8.96
CA PRO A 145 1.90 -25.23 -7.88
C PRO A 145 1.35 -26.56 -7.31
N VAL A 146 2.17 -27.28 -6.56
CA VAL A 146 1.69 -28.34 -5.68
C VAL A 146 1.10 -27.68 -4.42
N ILE A 147 -0.19 -27.93 -4.14
CA ILE A 147 -0.92 -27.28 -3.04
C ILE A 147 -0.95 -28.19 -1.82
N ARG A 148 -0.35 -27.72 -0.72
CA ARG A 148 -0.35 -28.46 0.55
C ARG A 148 -0.75 -27.56 1.72
N GLN A 149 -1.27 -28.19 2.76
CA GLN A 149 -1.55 -27.55 4.03
C GLN A 149 -0.61 -28.09 5.10
N LEU A 150 -0.14 -27.19 5.96
CA LEU A 150 0.72 -27.48 7.07
C LEU A 150 0.02 -27.08 8.37
N PHE A 151 0.05 -27.96 9.36
CA PHE A 151 -0.56 -27.73 10.68
C PHE A 151 0.54 -27.52 11.71
N VAL A 152 0.44 -26.44 12.46
CA VAL A 152 1.41 -26.06 13.50
C VAL A 152 0.70 -25.61 14.77
N SER A 153 1.34 -25.75 15.92
CA SER A 153 0.86 -25.23 17.20
C SER A 153 2.00 -24.60 18.00
N PRO A 154 1.73 -23.79 19.02
CA PRO A 154 2.76 -23.37 19.96
C PRO A 154 3.42 -24.58 20.65
N GLN A 155 4.72 -24.51 20.92
CA GLN A 155 5.46 -25.57 21.59
C GLN A 155 5.18 -25.64 23.09
N GLN A 156 4.96 -24.48 23.73
CA GLN A 156 4.70 -24.36 25.16
C GLN A 156 3.24 -24.00 25.45
N LYS A 157 2.67 -24.65 26.50
CA LYS A 157 1.34 -24.36 27.05
C LYS A 157 1.36 -23.24 28.11
N CYS A 158 2.15 -22.18 27.94
CA CYS A 158 1.97 -20.97 28.73
C CYS A 158 0.59 -20.38 28.43
N LYS A 159 0.07 -19.53 29.33
CA LYS A 159 -1.23 -18.88 29.18
C LYS A 159 -1.41 -18.43 27.71
N PHE A 160 -2.23 -19.19 26.95
CA PHE A 160 -2.35 -19.05 25.51
C PHE A 160 -2.95 -17.69 25.16
N ASN A 161 -2.30 -16.97 24.23
CA ASN A 161 -2.79 -15.72 23.67
C ASN A 161 -2.75 -15.84 22.15
N GLN A 162 -3.93 -15.85 21.53
CA GLN A 162 -4.06 -16.03 20.08
C GLN A 162 -3.44 -14.88 19.28
N ASN A 163 -3.45 -13.64 19.78
CA ASN A 163 -2.80 -12.52 19.09
C ASN A 163 -1.28 -12.68 19.04
N LEU A 164 -0.67 -13.11 20.14
CA LEU A 164 0.77 -13.41 20.18
C LEU A 164 1.10 -14.62 19.30
N PHE A 165 0.20 -15.58 19.19
CA PHE A 165 0.39 -16.71 18.29
C PHE A 165 0.33 -16.27 16.82
N GLU A 166 -0.64 -15.43 16.43
CA GLU A 166 -0.69 -14.84 15.09
C GLU A 166 0.59 -14.04 14.74
N ASN A 167 1.08 -13.26 15.71
CA ASN A 167 2.34 -12.54 15.53
C ASN A 167 3.54 -13.49 15.31
N LYS A 168 3.61 -14.56 16.07
CA LYS A 168 4.65 -15.60 15.94
C LYS A 168 4.56 -16.31 14.56
N LEU A 169 3.34 -16.61 14.10
CA LEU A 169 3.11 -17.17 12.76
C LEU A 169 3.57 -16.21 11.66
N TYR A 170 3.29 -14.91 11.83
CA TYR A 170 3.75 -13.86 10.90
C TYR A 170 5.28 -13.83 10.79
N VAL A 171 6.00 -13.79 11.94
CA VAL A 171 7.47 -13.81 11.99
C VAL A 171 8.01 -15.08 11.34
N THR A 172 7.45 -16.25 11.69
CA THR A 172 7.87 -17.56 11.13
C THR A 172 7.70 -17.58 9.60
N ARG A 173 6.56 -17.12 9.09
CA ARG A 173 6.32 -17.03 7.65
C ARG A 173 7.32 -16.12 6.94
N LYS A 174 7.68 -14.98 7.54
CA LYS A 174 8.68 -14.05 6.99
C LYS A 174 10.07 -14.70 6.98
N ALA A 175 10.47 -15.41 8.03
CA ALA A 175 11.72 -16.15 8.11
C ALA A 175 11.80 -17.26 7.05
N ILE A 176 10.74 -18.07 6.88
CA ILE A 176 10.64 -19.08 5.83
C ILE A 176 10.81 -18.43 4.44
N ARG A 177 10.11 -17.34 4.16
CA ARG A 177 10.20 -16.65 2.85
C ARG A 177 11.60 -16.07 2.61
N SER A 178 12.23 -15.53 3.64
CA SER A 178 13.62 -15.03 3.55
C SER A 178 14.61 -16.14 3.21
N SER A 179 14.44 -17.33 3.81
CA SER A 179 15.30 -18.50 3.56
C SER A 179 15.07 -19.13 2.18
N LEU A 180 13.93 -18.88 1.55
CA LEU A 180 13.54 -19.39 0.23
C LEU A 180 13.34 -18.26 -0.80
N GLN A 181 14.09 -17.15 -0.67
CA GLN A 181 13.92 -15.98 -1.55
C GLN A 181 14.27 -16.28 -3.02
N ASP A 182 15.09 -17.28 -3.27
CA ASP A 182 15.52 -17.78 -4.59
C ASP A 182 14.49 -18.70 -5.26
N GLU A 183 13.49 -19.19 -4.51
CA GLU A 183 12.42 -20.05 -5.05
C GLU A 183 11.21 -19.19 -5.46
N GLU A 184 11.10 -18.90 -6.75
CA GLU A 184 10.02 -18.05 -7.28
C GLU A 184 8.64 -18.72 -7.19
N ASP A 185 8.59 -20.06 -7.33
CA ASP A 185 7.35 -20.84 -7.30
C ASP A 185 6.89 -21.21 -5.87
N PHE A 186 7.59 -20.73 -4.84
CA PHE A 186 7.25 -20.97 -3.44
C PHE A 186 6.47 -19.81 -2.84
N VAL A 187 5.25 -20.07 -2.36
CA VAL A 187 4.40 -19.07 -1.71
C VAL A 187 3.61 -19.66 -0.55
N ILE A 188 3.58 -18.96 0.57
CA ILE A 188 2.63 -19.22 1.67
C ILE A 188 1.44 -18.28 1.47
N SER A 189 0.32 -18.83 0.96
CA SER A 189 -0.89 -18.07 0.64
C SER A 189 -1.58 -17.55 1.89
N SER A 190 -1.64 -18.37 2.95
CA SER A 190 -2.11 -18.00 4.28
C SER A 190 -1.37 -18.84 5.34
N MET A 191 -1.20 -18.31 6.54
CA MET A 191 -0.68 -19.02 7.73
C MET A 191 -1.27 -18.34 8.96
N SER A 192 -2.34 -18.89 9.50
CA SER A 192 -3.11 -18.26 10.57
C SER A 192 -3.81 -19.31 11.42
N SER A 193 -4.12 -18.96 12.67
CA SER A 193 -4.99 -19.73 13.57
C SER A 193 -6.47 -19.37 13.42
N ARG A 194 -6.78 -18.37 12.55
CA ARG A 194 -8.13 -17.82 12.36
C ARG A 194 -8.71 -18.05 10.99
N THR A 195 -7.91 -17.86 9.95
CA THR A 195 -8.36 -17.87 8.55
C THR A 195 -7.55 -18.80 7.67
N ILE A 196 -8.19 -19.25 6.57
CA ILE A 196 -7.54 -20.02 5.51
C ILE A 196 -8.01 -19.51 4.15
N VAL A 197 -7.11 -19.52 3.17
CA VAL A 197 -7.37 -19.08 1.79
C VAL A 197 -7.31 -20.27 0.84
N TYR A 198 -8.37 -20.44 0.02
CA TYR A 198 -8.42 -21.27 -1.16
C TYR A 198 -8.45 -20.37 -2.39
N LYS A 199 -7.49 -20.49 -3.29
CA LYS A 199 -7.39 -19.64 -4.48
C LYS A 199 -6.59 -20.30 -5.59
N GLY A 200 -6.81 -19.84 -6.83
CA GLY A 200 -6.09 -20.34 -8.00
C GLY A 200 -6.37 -19.52 -9.26
N MET A 201 -5.61 -19.77 -10.31
CA MET A 201 -5.86 -19.24 -11.65
C MET A 201 -7.09 -19.95 -12.26
N LEU A 202 -8.24 -19.71 -11.65
CA LEU A 202 -9.52 -20.35 -11.91
C LEU A 202 -10.55 -19.28 -12.25
N ILE A 203 -11.54 -19.66 -13.05
CA ILE A 203 -12.79 -18.90 -13.15
C ILE A 203 -13.71 -19.27 -11.97
N PRO A 204 -14.63 -18.38 -11.55
CA PRO A 204 -15.49 -18.59 -10.41
C PRO A 204 -16.17 -19.96 -10.33
N ASN A 205 -16.73 -20.43 -11.44
CA ASN A 205 -17.46 -21.70 -11.50
C ASN A 205 -16.57 -22.94 -11.27
N GLN A 206 -15.26 -22.82 -11.47
CA GLN A 206 -14.31 -23.93 -11.26
C GLN A 206 -13.97 -24.12 -9.79
N MET A 207 -14.06 -23.09 -8.94
CA MET A 207 -13.56 -23.09 -7.56
C MET A 207 -14.05 -24.29 -6.74
N LYS A 208 -15.37 -24.52 -6.69
CA LYS A 208 -15.96 -25.61 -5.91
C LYS A 208 -15.66 -27.01 -6.46
N HIS A 209 -15.39 -27.11 -7.76
CA HIS A 209 -15.08 -28.39 -8.41
C HIS A 209 -13.58 -28.69 -8.35
N PHE A 210 -12.74 -27.67 -8.46
CA PHE A 210 -11.29 -27.80 -8.35
C PHE A 210 -10.87 -28.11 -6.90
N PHE A 211 -11.53 -27.51 -5.90
CA PHE A 211 -11.32 -27.77 -4.47
C PHE A 211 -12.51 -28.54 -3.87
N PRO A 212 -12.54 -29.90 -3.92
CA PRO A 212 -13.63 -30.68 -3.33
C PRO A 212 -13.87 -30.41 -1.84
N ASP A 213 -12.84 -29.98 -1.10
CA ASP A 213 -12.99 -29.55 0.30
C ASP A 213 -14.15 -28.55 0.47
N LEU A 214 -14.33 -27.60 -0.46
CA LEU A 214 -15.34 -26.55 -0.37
C LEU A 214 -16.79 -27.07 -0.51
N LEU A 215 -16.98 -28.32 -0.94
CA LEU A 215 -18.28 -28.98 -1.02
C LEU A 215 -18.60 -29.80 0.22
N ASP A 216 -17.66 -30.04 1.10
CA ASP A 216 -17.88 -30.82 2.32
C ASP A 216 -18.71 -30.03 3.33
N SER A 217 -19.83 -30.56 3.79
CA SER A 217 -20.75 -29.90 4.73
C SER A 217 -20.13 -29.57 6.10
N ARG A 218 -19.02 -30.23 6.45
CA ARG A 218 -18.24 -29.95 7.67
C ARG A 218 -17.37 -28.71 7.53
N MET A 219 -17.12 -28.23 6.32
CA MET A 219 -16.49 -26.93 6.07
C MET A 219 -17.49 -25.85 6.46
N GLN A 220 -17.28 -25.26 7.64
CA GLN A 220 -18.16 -24.26 8.23
C GLN A 220 -17.40 -23.00 8.60
N SER A 221 -17.96 -21.85 8.30
CA SER A 221 -17.43 -20.53 8.62
C SER A 221 -18.56 -19.57 8.92
N ALA A 222 -18.27 -18.53 9.74
CA ALA A 222 -19.20 -17.42 9.93
C ALA A 222 -18.96 -16.28 8.93
N MET A 223 -17.88 -16.34 8.16
CA MET A 223 -17.57 -15.36 7.12
C MET A 223 -16.90 -16.01 5.89
N ALA A 224 -17.15 -15.42 4.75
CA ALA A 224 -16.49 -15.76 3.49
C ALA A 224 -16.17 -14.46 2.73
N LEU A 225 -14.89 -14.18 2.50
CA LEU A 225 -14.41 -13.07 1.68
C LEU A 225 -13.99 -13.64 0.32
N VAL A 226 -14.53 -13.12 -0.77
CA VAL A 226 -14.31 -13.64 -2.12
C VAL A 226 -13.84 -12.57 -3.09
N HIS A 227 -13.09 -13.01 -4.09
CA HIS A 227 -12.60 -12.15 -5.15
C HIS A 227 -12.48 -12.90 -6.47
N THR A 228 -12.93 -12.25 -7.56
CA THR A 228 -12.60 -12.65 -8.94
C THR A 228 -11.81 -11.52 -9.60
N ARG A 229 -10.69 -11.89 -10.22
CA ARG A 229 -9.70 -10.94 -10.70
C ARG A 229 -9.98 -10.48 -12.13
N PHE A 230 -9.72 -9.18 -12.36
CA PHE A 230 -9.52 -8.59 -13.66
C PHE A 230 -8.10 -7.96 -13.67
N PRO A 231 -7.14 -8.46 -14.46
CA PRO A 231 -5.79 -7.94 -14.47
C PRO A 231 -5.73 -6.63 -15.23
N THR A 232 -5.07 -5.64 -14.65
CA THR A 232 -4.80 -4.35 -15.31
C THR A 232 -3.32 -4.16 -15.59
N ASN A 233 -2.47 -4.31 -14.55
CA ASN A 233 -1.05 -3.95 -14.62
C ASN A 233 -0.08 -5.12 -14.36
N THR A 234 -0.58 -6.32 -14.06
CA THR A 234 0.24 -7.50 -13.77
C THR A 234 -0.31 -8.75 -14.45
N PHE A 235 0.58 -9.56 -15.02
CA PHE A 235 0.19 -10.86 -15.56
C PHE A 235 -0.40 -11.77 -14.47
N PRO A 236 -1.44 -12.59 -14.82
CA PRO A 236 -2.01 -13.56 -13.91
C PRO A 236 -0.96 -14.56 -13.41
N ARG A 237 -0.94 -14.80 -12.10
CA ARG A 237 -0.09 -15.78 -11.43
C ARG A 237 -0.83 -16.35 -10.23
N TRP A 238 -0.58 -17.62 -9.90
CA TRP A 238 -1.24 -18.33 -8.78
C TRP A 238 -1.09 -17.58 -7.44
N ASP A 239 0.07 -17.00 -7.17
CA ASP A 239 0.37 -16.27 -5.94
C ASP A 239 -0.32 -14.90 -5.86
N LEU A 240 -0.55 -14.25 -7.02
CA LEU A 240 -1.17 -12.92 -7.10
C LEU A 240 -2.70 -12.96 -7.14
N VAL A 241 -3.30 -14.15 -7.15
CA VAL A 241 -4.76 -14.30 -6.99
C VAL A 241 -5.19 -13.81 -5.61
N GLN A 242 -6.31 -13.10 -5.56
CA GLN A 242 -6.93 -12.64 -4.33
C GLN A 242 -8.05 -13.60 -3.87
N PRO A 243 -8.43 -13.57 -2.57
CA PRO A 243 -7.92 -12.74 -1.47
C PRO A 243 -6.47 -13.02 -1.11
N PHE A 244 -5.81 -12.00 -0.56
CA PHE A 244 -4.52 -12.17 0.10
C PHE A 244 -4.72 -12.66 1.54
N ARG A 245 -3.80 -12.37 2.47
CA ARG A 245 -3.88 -12.89 3.84
C ARG A 245 -4.89 -12.15 4.71
N ASN A 246 -5.12 -10.87 4.41
CA ASN A 246 -6.01 -10.02 5.20
C ASN A 246 -6.97 -9.18 4.37
N LEU A 247 -6.74 -9.02 3.06
CA LEU A 247 -7.56 -8.14 2.23
C LEU A 247 -7.84 -8.70 0.83
N ALA A 248 -8.90 -8.13 0.22
CA ALA A 248 -9.16 -8.16 -1.21
C ALA A 248 -9.46 -6.74 -1.71
N HIS A 249 -9.05 -6.45 -2.93
CA HIS A 249 -9.04 -5.11 -3.50
C HIS A 249 -9.64 -5.10 -4.91
N ASN A 250 -10.57 -4.19 -5.14
CA ASN A 250 -11.05 -3.81 -6.47
C ASN A 250 -10.64 -2.36 -6.75
N GLY A 251 -9.71 -2.18 -7.66
CA GLY A 251 -9.21 -0.86 -8.06
C GLY A 251 -7.72 -0.87 -8.37
N GLU A 252 -7.07 0.25 -8.16
CA GLU A 252 -5.67 0.47 -8.45
C GLU A 252 -5.06 1.46 -7.46
N ILE A 253 -3.92 1.13 -6.89
CA ILE A 253 -3.16 2.03 -6.03
C ILE A 253 -2.12 2.76 -6.89
N ASN A 254 -2.40 4.01 -7.23
CA ASN A 254 -1.59 4.81 -8.14
C ASN A 254 -0.27 5.27 -7.52
N THR A 255 -0.23 5.41 -6.19
CA THR A 255 0.96 5.86 -5.44
C THR A 255 1.95 4.74 -5.10
N LEU A 256 1.74 3.53 -5.59
CA LEU A 256 2.43 2.30 -5.21
C LEU A 256 3.96 2.43 -5.15
N ARG A 257 4.60 3.03 -6.17
CA ARG A 257 6.06 3.17 -6.21
C ARG A 257 6.58 4.01 -5.05
N GLY A 258 5.90 5.12 -4.75
CA GLY A 258 6.20 5.97 -3.61
C GLY A 258 6.05 5.22 -2.29
N ASN A 259 4.94 4.52 -2.10
CA ASN A 259 4.66 3.72 -0.90
C ASN A 259 5.72 2.64 -0.65
N ILE A 260 6.13 1.90 -1.70
CA ILE A 260 7.20 0.89 -1.60
C ILE A 260 8.52 1.55 -1.18
N ASN A 261 8.93 2.62 -1.86
CA ASN A 261 10.18 3.31 -1.59
C ASN A 261 10.22 3.89 -0.17
N ARG A 262 9.10 4.45 0.29
CA ARG A 262 8.98 4.97 1.66
C ARG A 262 9.07 3.84 2.70
N MET A 263 8.43 2.71 2.48
CA MET A 263 8.57 1.56 3.39
C MET A 263 10.00 1.01 3.43
N ILE A 264 10.74 1.03 2.32
CA ILE A 264 12.16 0.67 2.30
C ILE A 264 12.98 1.66 3.13
N GLY A 265 12.73 2.95 2.98
CA GLY A 265 13.45 4.00 3.72
C GLY A 265 13.20 3.96 5.23
N ARG A 266 11.96 3.65 5.66
CA ARG A 266 11.58 3.55 7.09
C ARG A 266 12.23 2.42 7.86
N ARG A 267 12.78 1.41 7.20
CA ARG A 267 13.39 0.24 7.89
C ARG A 267 14.36 0.63 9.00
N ALA A 268 15.06 1.74 8.83
CA ALA A 268 16.03 2.23 9.80
C ALA A 268 15.42 2.68 11.13
N ASN A 269 14.17 3.13 11.10
CA ASN A 269 13.49 3.72 12.24
C ASN A 269 12.52 2.74 12.93
N LEU A 270 12.25 1.59 12.31
CA LEU A 270 11.30 0.61 12.85
C LEU A 270 11.85 -0.08 14.09
N LYS A 271 11.09 -0.02 15.19
CA LYS A 271 11.35 -0.71 16.43
C LYS A 271 10.01 -1.10 17.07
N SER A 272 9.93 -2.27 17.66
CA SER A 272 8.74 -2.71 18.40
C SER A 272 9.14 -3.75 19.44
N PRO A 273 8.58 -3.71 20.66
CA PRO A 273 8.83 -4.72 21.68
C PRO A 273 8.20 -6.09 21.32
N LEU A 274 7.35 -6.14 20.30
CA LEU A 274 6.74 -7.40 19.83
C LEU A 274 7.70 -8.25 19.01
N TYR A 275 8.86 -7.72 18.59
CA TYR A 275 9.84 -8.42 17.76
C TYR A 275 11.22 -8.34 18.41
N GLU A 276 11.82 -9.50 18.72
CA GLU A 276 13.19 -9.56 19.23
C GLU A 276 14.16 -8.97 18.18
N ASN A 277 13.93 -9.29 16.92
CA ASN A 277 14.70 -8.75 15.80
C ASN A 277 13.77 -8.37 14.63
N ILE A 278 13.42 -7.10 14.53
CA ILE A 278 12.54 -6.61 13.48
C ILE A 278 13.11 -6.78 12.05
N SER A 279 14.42 -6.96 11.93
CA SER A 279 15.05 -7.16 10.62
C SER A 279 14.68 -8.50 9.96
N GLU A 280 14.20 -9.47 10.72
CA GLU A 280 13.67 -10.73 10.20
C GLU A 280 12.39 -10.56 9.37
N LEU A 281 11.71 -9.43 9.55
CA LEU A 281 10.52 -9.10 8.76
C LEU A 281 10.84 -8.52 7.38
N TYR A 282 12.12 -8.23 7.10
CA TYR A 282 12.50 -7.61 5.84
C TYR A 282 12.70 -8.64 4.71
N PRO A 283 12.27 -8.31 3.49
CA PRO A 283 11.50 -7.12 3.13
C PRO A 283 10.05 -7.20 3.65
N ILE A 284 9.51 -6.07 4.16
CA ILE A 284 8.10 -6.01 4.56
C ILE A 284 7.23 -6.24 3.33
N ILE A 285 7.43 -5.47 2.28
CA ILE A 285 6.79 -5.64 0.98
C ILE A 285 7.61 -6.63 0.15
N ILE A 286 6.97 -7.70 -0.28
CA ILE A 286 7.60 -8.73 -1.12
C ILE A 286 7.77 -8.15 -2.54
N PRO A 287 8.99 -8.18 -3.11
CA PRO A 287 9.25 -7.71 -4.46
C PRO A 287 8.38 -8.41 -5.52
N ARG A 288 8.07 -7.69 -6.61
CA ARG A 288 7.27 -8.21 -7.75
C ARG A 288 5.81 -8.57 -7.40
N GLY A 289 5.30 -8.09 -6.27
CA GLY A 289 3.87 -8.16 -5.95
C GLY A 289 3.03 -7.19 -6.79
N SER A 290 1.73 -7.47 -6.90
CA SER A 290 0.76 -6.48 -7.37
C SER A 290 0.61 -5.35 -6.34
N ASP A 291 -0.04 -4.24 -6.72
CA ASP A 291 -0.40 -3.16 -5.80
C ASP A 291 -1.15 -3.69 -4.56
N SER A 292 -2.14 -4.52 -4.79
CA SER A 292 -2.94 -5.17 -3.76
C SER A 292 -2.11 -6.08 -2.84
N ALA A 293 -1.17 -6.84 -3.41
CA ALA A 293 -0.26 -7.69 -2.63
C ALA A 293 0.70 -6.86 -1.76
N CYS A 294 1.21 -5.75 -2.29
CA CYS A 294 2.05 -4.83 -1.56
C CYS A 294 1.27 -4.17 -0.41
N MET A 295 0.03 -3.77 -0.67
CA MET A 295 -0.86 -3.20 0.33
C MET A 295 -1.20 -4.21 1.45
N ASP A 296 -1.53 -5.46 1.10
CA ASP A 296 -1.74 -6.55 2.07
C ASP A 296 -0.52 -6.76 2.98
N ASN A 297 0.69 -6.68 2.42
CA ASN A 297 1.92 -6.83 3.20
C ASN A 297 2.08 -5.74 4.26
N VAL A 298 1.77 -4.48 3.94
CA VAL A 298 1.87 -3.37 4.88
C VAL A 298 0.72 -3.40 5.88
N PHE A 299 -0.49 -3.70 5.42
CA PHE A 299 -1.66 -3.86 6.30
C PHE A 299 -1.43 -4.97 7.33
N GLU A 300 -0.97 -6.14 6.88
CA GLU A 300 -0.60 -7.24 7.76
C GLU A 300 0.50 -6.83 8.76
N PHE A 301 1.55 -6.14 8.30
CA PHE A 301 2.61 -5.63 9.16
C PHE A 301 2.08 -4.72 10.27
N LEU A 302 1.19 -3.78 9.95
CA LEU A 302 0.60 -2.86 10.92
C LEU A 302 -0.26 -3.60 11.95
N ILE A 303 -1.14 -4.50 11.51
CA ILE A 303 -2.01 -5.23 12.45
C ILE A 303 -1.22 -6.21 13.34
N GLN A 304 -0.18 -6.85 12.81
CA GLN A 304 0.70 -7.71 13.59
C GLN A 304 1.63 -6.91 14.51
N SER A 305 1.79 -5.61 14.26
CA SER A 305 2.52 -4.69 15.13
C SER A 305 1.65 -3.97 16.17
N GLY A 306 0.36 -4.35 16.28
CA GLY A 306 -0.53 -3.90 17.35
C GLY A 306 -1.60 -2.89 16.96
N TYR A 307 -1.67 -2.44 15.72
CA TYR A 307 -2.80 -1.65 15.24
C TYR A 307 -4.06 -2.50 15.07
N THR A 308 -5.23 -1.94 15.35
CA THR A 308 -6.48 -2.59 14.95
C THR A 308 -6.66 -2.51 13.43
N PRO A 309 -7.37 -3.45 12.79
CA PRO A 309 -7.60 -3.41 11.35
C PRO A 309 -8.18 -2.08 10.87
N ALA A 310 -9.15 -1.54 11.60
CA ALA A 310 -9.77 -0.25 11.26
C ALA A 310 -8.78 0.92 11.39
N HIS A 311 -7.95 0.95 12.43
CA HIS A 311 -6.93 1.99 12.61
C HIS A 311 -5.90 1.94 11.47
N ALA A 312 -5.38 0.75 11.13
CA ALA A 312 -4.44 0.58 10.03
C ALA A 312 -5.04 1.03 8.69
N MET A 313 -6.32 0.71 8.42
CA MET A 313 -7.01 1.19 7.22
C MET A 313 -7.20 2.70 7.21
N MET A 314 -7.52 3.34 8.34
CA MET A 314 -7.61 4.81 8.42
C MET A 314 -6.28 5.50 8.15
N MET A 315 -5.16 4.87 8.54
CA MET A 315 -3.81 5.37 8.24
C MET A 315 -3.47 5.24 6.76
N MET A 316 -3.76 4.07 6.17
CA MET A 316 -3.39 3.75 4.79
C MET A 316 -4.32 4.41 3.77
N VAL A 317 -5.61 4.51 4.08
CA VAL A 317 -6.67 5.02 3.19
C VAL A 317 -7.45 6.12 3.93
N PRO A 318 -6.84 7.29 4.12
CA PRO A 318 -7.52 8.40 4.79
C PRO A 318 -8.71 8.91 3.96
N GLU A 319 -9.77 9.37 4.65
CA GLU A 319 -10.81 10.16 3.97
C GLU A 319 -10.30 11.57 3.63
N ALA A 320 -11.01 12.28 2.77
CA ALA A 320 -10.74 13.70 2.50
C ALA A 320 -11.00 14.50 3.79
N TRP A 321 -9.93 15.05 4.39
CA TRP A 321 -10.01 15.62 5.73
C TRP A 321 -9.61 17.10 5.80
N GLU A 322 -8.64 17.56 5.00
CA GLU A 322 -8.00 18.86 5.16
C GLU A 322 -8.98 20.02 4.95
N HIS A 323 -9.77 19.95 3.89
CA HIS A 323 -10.73 21.00 3.51
C HIS A 323 -12.19 20.58 3.74
N ASN A 324 -12.43 19.56 4.57
CA ASN A 324 -13.78 19.06 4.83
C ASN A 324 -14.42 19.79 6.00
N PRO A 325 -15.42 20.67 5.76
CA PRO A 325 -16.06 21.47 6.81
C PRO A 325 -16.88 20.65 7.80
N ASP A 326 -17.28 19.43 7.42
CA ASP A 326 -18.07 18.52 8.27
C ASP A 326 -17.20 17.63 9.16
N MET A 327 -15.87 17.79 9.11
CA MET A 327 -14.93 17.00 9.88
C MET A 327 -14.90 17.43 11.34
N THR A 328 -15.09 16.49 12.29
CA THR A 328 -14.92 16.82 13.71
C THR A 328 -13.48 17.15 14.05
N PRO A 329 -13.21 18.03 15.02
CA PRO A 329 -11.84 18.41 15.39
C PRO A 329 -10.95 17.23 15.77
N GLU A 330 -11.48 16.21 16.46
CA GLU A 330 -10.73 15.03 16.86
C GLU A 330 -10.33 14.19 15.64
N LYS A 331 -11.24 14.06 14.67
CA LYS A 331 -10.99 13.30 13.45
C LYS A 331 -10.02 14.04 12.53
N HIS A 332 -10.12 15.36 12.42
CA HIS A 332 -9.17 16.22 11.72
C HIS A 332 -7.77 16.04 12.31
N ALA A 333 -7.63 16.17 13.63
CA ALA A 333 -6.36 16.01 14.34
C ALA A 333 -5.78 14.59 14.18
N PHE A 334 -6.63 13.56 14.14
CA PHE A 334 -6.18 12.19 13.87
C PHE A 334 -5.51 12.09 12.51
N TYR A 335 -6.17 12.55 11.44
CA TYR A 335 -5.62 12.45 10.08
C TYR A 335 -4.40 13.35 9.89
N GLU A 336 -4.42 14.57 10.38
CA GLU A 336 -3.28 15.47 10.36
C GLU A 336 -2.06 14.86 11.05
N TYR A 337 -2.24 14.24 12.22
CA TYR A 337 -1.16 13.55 12.93
C TYR A 337 -0.62 12.34 12.15
N HIS A 338 -1.50 11.51 11.61
CA HIS A 338 -1.10 10.28 10.90
C HIS A 338 -0.40 10.56 9.57
N GLU A 339 -0.65 11.71 8.96
CA GLU A 339 0.10 12.17 7.79
C GLU A 339 1.59 12.42 8.09
N HIS A 340 1.95 12.69 9.35
CA HIS A 340 3.35 12.73 9.79
C HIS A 340 3.99 11.34 9.94
N LEU A 341 3.18 10.28 9.99
CA LEU A 341 3.63 8.91 10.17
C LEU A 341 3.74 8.16 8.85
N MET A 342 2.73 8.28 8.00
CA MET A 342 2.60 7.47 6.79
C MET A 342 1.90 8.26 5.69
N GLU A 343 2.44 8.16 4.49
CA GLU A 343 1.79 8.60 3.27
C GLU A 343 0.55 7.75 2.96
N PRO A 344 -0.51 8.33 2.36
CA PRO A 344 -1.67 7.57 1.92
C PRO A 344 -1.30 6.58 0.81
N TRP A 345 -2.00 5.44 0.80
CA TRP A 345 -2.06 4.52 -0.32
C TRP A 345 -3.26 4.93 -1.16
N ASP A 346 -3.03 5.67 -2.22
CA ASP A 346 -4.06 6.40 -2.93
C ASP A 346 -4.29 5.86 -4.34
N GLY A 347 -5.54 5.93 -4.74
CA GLY A 347 -6.07 5.48 -6.02
C GLY A 347 -7.54 5.09 -5.90
N PRO A 348 -8.23 4.82 -7.03
CA PRO A 348 -9.61 4.36 -7.01
C PRO A 348 -9.69 2.95 -6.42
N ALA A 349 -10.11 2.83 -5.15
CA ALA A 349 -10.04 1.58 -4.40
C ALA A 349 -11.33 1.27 -3.62
N SER A 350 -11.80 0.03 -3.76
CA SER A 350 -12.73 -0.62 -2.83
C SER A 350 -12.00 -1.77 -2.17
N LEU A 351 -11.77 -1.66 -0.87
CA LEU A 351 -11.01 -2.62 -0.09
C LEU A 351 -11.93 -3.36 0.86
N THR A 352 -11.84 -4.67 0.87
CA THR A 352 -12.44 -5.53 1.90
C THR A 352 -11.33 -6.19 2.69
N PHE A 353 -11.47 -6.26 4.01
CA PHE A 353 -10.42 -6.76 4.88
C PHE A 353 -10.99 -7.56 6.05
N THR A 354 -10.18 -8.48 6.57
CA THR A 354 -10.52 -9.26 7.76
C THR A 354 -9.28 -9.75 8.49
N ASN A 355 -9.42 -9.93 9.81
CA ASN A 355 -8.46 -10.64 10.66
C ASN A 355 -9.03 -11.96 11.21
N GLY A 356 -10.17 -12.42 10.65
CA GLY A 356 -10.88 -13.63 11.07
C GLY A 356 -11.87 -13.42 12.24
N ILE A 357 -11.87 -12.25 12.87
CA ILE A 357 -12.82 -11.81 13.91
C ILE A 357 -13.66 -10.66 13.38
N GLN A 358 -13.00 -9.64 12.88
CA GLN A 358 -13.60 -8.49 12.23
C GLN A 358 -13.53 -8.65 10.71
N ILE A 359 -14.58 -8.25 10.02
CA ILE A 359 -14.62 -8.13 8.57
C ILE A 359 -15.21 -6.79 8.20
N GLY A 360 -14.59 -6.10 7.27
CA GLY A 360 -15.03 -4.77 6.89
C GLY A 360 -14.70 -4.40 5.45
N ALA A 361 -15.16 -3.24 5.07
CA ALA A 361 -14.83 -2.61 3.80
C ALA A 361 -14.66 -1.10 3.94
N ILE A 362 -13.81 -0.53 3.09
CA ILE A 362 -13.59 0.90 2.99
C ILE A 362 -13.46 1.31 1.52
N LEU A 363 -13.97 2.50 1.19
CA LEU A 363 -13.69 3.15 -0.09
C LEU A 363 -12.62 4.22 0.09
N ASP A 364 -11.85 4.44 -0.98
CA ASP A 364 -10.97 5.59 -1.09
C ASP A 364 -11.73 6.91 -0.93
N ARG A 365 -11.01 8.01 -0.73
CA ARG A 365 -11.60 9.35 -0.53
C ARG A 365 -12.44 9.86 -1.70
N ASN A 366 -12.18 9.36 -2.93
CA ASN A 366 -12.97 9.70 -4.11
C ASN A 366 -14.23 8.83 -4.26
N GLY A 367 -14.21 7.60 -3.78
CA GLY A 367 -15.32 6.66 -3.81
C GLY A 367 -15.77 6.27 -5.21
N LEU A 368 -14.81 6.06 -6.13
CA LEU A 368 -15.09 5.77 -7.54
C LEU A 368 -15.55 4.33 -7.79
N ARG A 369 -15.15 3.40 -6.91
CA ARG A 369 -15.50 1.99 -7.05
C ARG A 369 -16.87 1.69 -6.40
N PRO A 370 -17.70 0.82 -7.00
CA PRO A 370 -18.97 0.44 -6.43
C PRO A 370 -18.78 -0.52 -5.25
N SER A 371 -19.58 -0.31 -4.21
CA SER A 371 -19.71 -1.25 -3.09
C SER A 371 -21.11 -1.14 -2.50
N ARG A 372 -21.84 -2.24 -2.48
CA ARG A 372 -23.22 -2.35 -2.01
C ARG A 372 -23.33 -3.37 -0.91
N TYR A 373 -24.19 -3.11 0.08
CA TYR A 373 -24.42 -4.10 1.12
C TYR A 373 -25.92 -4.27 1.44
N VAL A 374 -26.24 -5.45 1.92
CA VAL A 374 -27.55 -5.83 2.44
C VAL A 374 -27.36 -6.45 3.81
N VAL A 375 -28.20 -6.04 4.75
CA VAL A 375 -28.30 -6.65 6.09
C VAL A 375 -29.67 -7.33 6.18
N THR A 376 -29.67 -8.58 6.61
CA THR A 376 -30.90 -9.38 6.71
C THR A 376 -31.41 -9.44 8.15
N LYS A 377 -32.67 -9.85 8.32
CA LYS A 377 -33.30 -10.00 9.65
C LYS A 377 -32.74 -11.17 10.46
N ASP A 378 -32.12 -12.12 9.81
CA ASP A 378 -31.44 -13.27 10.40
C ASP A 378 -29.92 -13.07 10.57
N ASP A 379 -29.49 -11.82 10.76
CA ASP A 379 -28.13 -11.42 11.08
C ASP A 379 -27.06 -11.72 10.00
N LEU A 380 -27.45 -11.84 8.72
CA LEU A 380 -26.49 -11.92 7.63
C LEU A 380 -26.17 -10.52 7.09
N VAL A 381 -24.89 -10.31 6.75
CA VAL A 381 -24.44 -9.18 5.94
C VAL A 381 -23.83 -9.72 4.67
N ILE A 382 -24.30 -9.20 3.54
CA ILE A 382 -23.72 -9.44 2.23
C ILE A 382 -23.22 -8.09 1.70
N MET A 383 -21.95 -8.01 1.36
CA MET A 383 -21.37 -6.86 0.66
C MET A 383 -20.73 -7.33 -0.64
N ALA A 384 -20.97 -6.60 -1.72
CA ALA A 384 -20.42 -6.92 -3.03
C ALA A 384 -20.27 -5.67 -3.91
N SER A 385 -19.46 -5.81 -4.96
CA SER A 385 -19.31 -4.81 -6.02
C SER A 385 -20.64 -4.49 -6.71
N GLU A 386 -21.61 -5.40 -6.66
CA GLU A 386 -22.93 -5.26 -7.31
C GLU A 386 -24.07 -5.67 -6.38
N VAL A 387 -25.25 -5.13 -6.67
CA VAL A 387 -26.51 -5.57 -6.05
C VAL A 387 -26.95 -6.89 -6.65
N GLY A 388 -27.50 -7.79 -5.82
CA GLY A 388 -28.06 -9.06 -6.29
C GLY A 388 -27.03 -10.16 -6.52
N ALA A 389 -25.78 -9.97 -6.09
CA ALA A 389 -24.73 -10.99 -6.18
C ALA A 389 -25.03 -12.24 -5.33
N VAL A 390 -25.89 -12.14 -4.32
CA VAL A 390 -26.49 -13.27 -3.60
C VAL A 390 -28.00 -13.09 -3.62
N HIS A 391 -28.73 -14.17 -3.87
CA HIS A 391 -30.20 -14.14 -3.81
C HIS A 391 -30.64 -14.04 -2.35
N ILE A 392 -31.43 -13.01 -2.03
CA ILE A 392 -32.00 -12.78 -0.70
C ILE A 392 -33.50 -12.56 -0.89
N ASP A 393 -34.30 -13.27 -0.11
CA ASP A 393 -35.74 -13.03 -0.07
C ASP A 393 -35.99 -11.56 0.35
N PRO A 394 -36.73 -10.77 -0.43
CA PRO A 394 -37.05 -9.39 -0.10
C PRO A 394 -37.66 -9.20 1.30
N GLU A 395 -38.45 -10.19 1.77
CA GLU A 395 -39.07 -10.15 3.10
C GLU A 395 -38.05 -10.30 4.24
N ASN A 396 -36.90 -10.94 3.98
CA ASN A 396 -35.81 -11.11 4.94
C ASN A 396 -34.87 -9.91 5.01
N ILE A 397 -34.99 -8.96 4.10
CA ILE A 397 -34.12 -7.76 4.11
C ILE A 397 -34.51 -6.86 5.29
N HIS A 398 -33.51 -6.55 6.13
CA HIS A 398 -33.65 -5.55 7.17
C HIS A 398 -33.39 -4.16 6.61
N TYR A 399 -32.22 -3.93 6.00
CA TYR A 399 -31.90 -2.70 5.25
C TYR A 399 -30.81 -2.94 4.20
N LYS A 400 -30.71 -1.97 3.26
CA LYS A 400 -29.68 -1.96 2.20
C LYS A 400 -28.93 -0.64 2.24
N GLY A 401 -27.68 -0.66 1.77
CA GLY A 401 -26.88 0.55 1.66
C GLY A 401 -25.79 0.46 0.61
N ARG A 402 -25.14 1.59 0.43
CA ARG A 402 -23.89 1.68 -0.33
C ARG A 402 -22.80 2.23 0.56
N LEU A 403 -21.59 1.77 0.39
CA LEU A 403 -20.42 2.37 1.00
C LEU A 403 -20.18 3.73 0.35
N GLN A 404 -19.90 4.74 1.17
CA GLN A 404 -19.66 6.11 0.72
C GLN A 404 -18.16 6.40 0.69
N PRO A 405 -17.71 7.43 -0.05
CA PRO A 405 -16.31 7.86 -0.09
C PRO A 405 -15.70 8.03 1.29
N GLY A 406 -14.55 7.44 1.52
CA GLY A 406 -13.83 7.49 2.79
C GLY A 406 -14.53 6.82 3.97
N LYS A 407 -15.71 6.22 3.80
CA LYS A 407 -16.46 5.56 4.88
C LYS A 407 -16.07 4.09 5.01
N MET A 408 -16.14 3.62 6.24
CA MET A 408 -15.86 2.23 6.60
C MET A 408 -17.13 1.53 7.06
N PHE A 409 -17.31 0.29 6.64
CA PHE A 409 -18.32 -0.63 7.16
C PHE A 409 -17.60 -1.76 7.88
N LEU A 410 -17.95 -2.03 9.13
CA LEU A 410 -17.28 -3.04 9.94
C LEU A 410 -18.27 -3.92 10.67
N VAL A 411 -18.08 -5.23 10.57
CA VAL A 411 -18.77 -6.23 11.39
C VAL A 411 -17.76 -6.82 12.34
N ASP A 412 -18.05 -6.76 13.64
CA ASP A 412 -17.30 -7.46 14.67
C ASP A 412 -18.10 -8.69 15.11
N THR A 413 -17.61 -9.87 14.74
CA THR A 413 -18.31 -11.13 15.04
C THR A 413 -18.14 -11.57 16.49
N GLN A 414 -17.15 -11.03 17.20
CA GLN A 414 -16.97 -11.29 18.63
C GLN A 414 -17.93 -10.44 19.49
N GLU A 415 -18.10 -9.16 19.13
CA GLU A 415 -19.12 -8.29 19.72
C GLU A 415 -20.53 -8.63 19.22
N GLY A 416 -20.62 -9.31 18.08
CA GLY A 416 -21.87 -9.71 17.46
C GLY A 416 -22.71 -8.54 16.96
N ARG A 417 -22.08 -7.51 16.37
CA ARG A 417 -22.76 -6.32 15.85
C ARG A 417 -22.01 -5.67 14.66
N ILE A 418 -22.73 -4.86 13.94
CA ILE A 418 -22.18 -3.89 12.99
C ILE A 418 -21.73 -2.67 13.79
N ILE A 419 -20.51 -2.19 13.54
CA ILE A 419 -19.99 -0.97 14.16
C ILE A 419 -20.14 0.17 13.13
N ASP A 420 -20.87 1.23 13.51
CA ASP A 420 -21.07 2.40 12.67
C ASP A 420 -19.78 3.19 12.43
N ASP A 421 -19.60 3.75 11.22
CA ASP A 421 -18.40 4.51 10.85
C ASP A 421 -18.08 5.65 11.82
N LYS A 422 -19.13 6.38 12.28
CA LYS A 422 -18.92 7.50 13.21
C LYS A 422 -18.48 7.04 14.58
N GLU A 423 -19.08 5.96 15.09
CA GLU A 423 -18.72 5.35 16.37
C GLU A 423 -17.27 4.85 16.33
N LEU A 424 -16.95 4.03 15.30
CA LEU A 424 -15.62 3.43 15.08
C LEU A 424 -14.52 4.49 15.02
N LYS A 425 -14.72 5.49 14.17
CA LYS A 425 -13.74 6.55 13.98
C LYS A 425 -13.61 7.46 15.20
N ALA A 426 -14.71 7.77 15.88
CA ALA A 426 -14.67 8.55 17.12
C ALA A 426 -13.88 7.82 18.22
N GLU A 427 -14.05 6.51 18.36
CA GLU A 427 -13.27 5.71 19.30
C GLU A 427 -11.77 5.75 18.98
N ILE A 428 -11.40 5.50 17.72
CA ILE A 428 -10.00 5.47 17.28
C ILE A 428 -9.34 6.84 17.43
N CYS A 429 -10.03 7.91 17.04
CA CYS A 429 -9.50 9.28 17.09
C CYS A 429 -9.29 9.80 18.52
N ARG A 430 -9.99 9.25 19.51
CA ARG A 430 -9.85 9.62 20.92
C ARG A 430 -8.82 8.78 21.70
N LYS A 431 -8.24 7.76 21.09
CA LYS A 431 -7.27 6.88 21.77
C LYS A 431 -6.03 7.61 22.28
N LYS A 432 -5.64 8.70 21.60
CA LYS A 432 -4.49 9.53 21.97
C LYS A 432 -4.83 11.01 21.78
N PRO A 433 -4.13 11.93 22.46
CA PRO A 433 -4.43 13.37 22.41
C PRO A 433 -3.78 14.03 21.18
N TYR A 434 -4.14 13.59 19.98
CA TYR A 434 -3.53 14.04 18.71
C TYR A 434 -3.55 15.56 18.55
N ALA A 435 -4.68 16.22 18.82
CA ALA A 435 -4.80 17.66 18.72
C ALA A 435 -3.79 18.42 19.61
N LYS A 436 -3.54 17.90 20.83
CA LYS A 436 -2.53 18.46 21.71
C LYS A 436 -1.12 18.23 21.15
N TRP A 437 -0.84 17.04 20.64
CA TRP A 437 0.45 16.71 20.06
C TRP A 437 0.80 17.61 18.87
N ILE A 438 -0.16 17.86 17.98
CA ILE A 438 0.00 18.77 16.84
C ILE A 438 0.24 20.19 17.35
N LYS A 439 -0.65 20.72 18.19
CA LYS A 439 -0.56 22.08 18.70
C LYS A 439 0.78 22.38 19.38
N ASP A 440 1.30 21.40 20.14
CA ASP A 440 2.51 21.58 20.94
C ASP A 440 3.81 21.39 20.13
N ASN A 441 3.77 20.74 18.96
CA ASN A 441 4.97 20.30 18.26
C ASN A 441 5.10 20.75 16.80
N VAL A 442 3.99 20.92 16.04
CA VAL A 442 4.08 21.38 14.65
C VAL A 442 4.63 22.77 14.59
N LEU A 443 5.56 22.99 13.68
CA LEU A 443 6.12 24.30 13.38
C LEU A 443 5.46 24.84 12.12
N GLU A 444 4.86 26.02 12.20
CA GLU A 444 4.37 26.72 11.02
C GLU A 444 5.48 27.62 10.46
N LEU A 445 5.51 27.81 9.15
CA LEU A 445 6.48 28.68 8.50
C LEU A 445 6.38 30.14 8.98
N SER A 446 5.17 30.57 9.38
CA SER A 446 4.88 31.86 9.99
C SER A 446 5.57 32.06 11.36
N ASP A 447 5.79 30.97 12.10
CA ASP A 447 6.41 31.00 13.43
C ASP A 447 7.94 31.14 13.39
N LEU A 448 8.52 31.03 12.20
CA LEU A 448 9.95 31.24 12.01
C LEU A 448 10.27 32.71 11.98
N PRO A 449 11.40 33.13 12.57
CA PRO A 449 11.82 34.55 12.58
C PRO A 449 12.04 35.03 11.14
N LYS A 450 11.89 36.35 10.95
CA LYS A 450 12.25 36.96 9.67
C LYS A 450 13.76 36.78 9.42
N PRO A 451 14.16 36.50 8.17
CA PRO A 451 15.55 36.29 7.84
C PRO A 451 16.36 37.57 8.09
N GLN A 452 17.62 37.41 8.52
CA GLN A 452 18.53 38.53 8.78
C GLN A 452 18.92 39.27 7.50
N GLN A 453 19.07 38.52 6.42
CA GLN A 453 19.39 39.05 5.10
C GLN A 453 18.59 38.41 4.02
N MET A 454 18.12 39.21 3.07
CA MET A 454 17.50 38.70 1.84
C MET A 454 18.56 38.61 0.74
N PRO A 455 18.52 37.56 -0.09
CA PRO A 455 19.42 37.45 -1.24
C PRO A 455 19.21 38.64 -2.19
N SER A 456 20.26 39.36 -2.53
CA SER A 456 20.21 40.42 -3.53
C SER A 456 20.09 39.83 -4.93
N THR A 457 19.35 40.50 -5.78
CA THR A 457 19.31 40.15 -7.22
C THR A 457 20.59 40.62 -7.90
N ASP A 458 21.38 39.67 -8.39
CA ASP A 458 22.56 39.95 -9.20
C ASP A 458 22.18 40.04 -10.66
N PHE A 459 22.07 41.26 -11.18
CA PHE A 459 21.74 41.51 -12.59
C PHE A 459 22.95 41.35 -13.50
N ASP A 460 24.18 41.49 -12.99
CA ASP A 460 25.40 41.40 -13.80
C ASP A 460 25.63 39.96 -14.33
N THR A 461 25.20 38.96 -13.62
CA THR A 461 25.29 37.55 -14.00
C THR A 461 23.99 37.00 -14.54
N LEU A 462 22.92 37.77 -14.70
CA LEU A 462 21.61 37.27 -15.13
C LEU A 462 21.64 36.47 -16.41
N LEU A 463 22.24 37.04 -17.50
CA LEU A 463 22.34 36.37 -18.80
C LEU A 463 23.18 35.07 -18.72
N LEU A 464 24.24 35.08 -17.89
CA LEU A 464 25.04 33.87 -17.65
C LEU A 464 24.20 32.77 -17.01
N ARG A 465 23.42 33.12 -15.99
CA ARG A 465 22.54 32.18 -15.27
C ARG A 465 21.43 31.64 -16.17
N GLN A 466 20.76 32.51 -16.94
CA GLN A 466 19.74 32.07 -17.89
C GLN A 466 20.31 31.05 -18.91
N LYS A 467 21.47 31.32 -19.48
CA LYS A 467 22.15 30.39 -20.41
C LYS A 467 22.56 29.09 -19.72
N LEU A 468 23.07 29.18 -18.47
CA LEU A 468 23.54 28.02 -17.71
C LEU A 468 22.40 27.07 -17.36
N PHE A 469 21.24 27.61 -16.99
CA PHE A 469 20.04 26.85 -16.67
C PHE A 469 19.12 26.59 -17.85
N GLY A 470 19.59 26.85 -19.09
CA GLY A 470 18.90 26.44 -20.30
C GLY A 470 17.69 27.27 -20.71
N TYR A 471 17.48 28.46 -20.10
CA TYR A 471 16.37 29.34 -20.50
C TYR A 471 16.60 29.93 -21.90
N SER A 472 15.69 29.62 -22.80
CA SER A 472 15.63 30.23 -24.13
C SER A 472 14.79 31.50 -24.11
N SER A 473 14.87 32.28 -25.23
CA SER A 473 13.99 33.43 -25.41
C SER A 473 12.51 33.01 -25.50
N GLU A 474 12.22 31.80 -25.99
CA GLU A 474 10.86 31.25 -26.03
C GLU A 474 10.35 30.99 -24.64
N ASP A 475 11.14 30.35 -23.79
CA ASP A 475 10.75 30.07 -22.37
C ASP A 475 10.40 31.37 -21.65
N ILE A 476 11.21 32.41 -21.85
CA ILE A 476 10.99 33.72 -21.23
C ILE A 476 9.72 34.38 -21.78
N ASN A 477 9.59 34.47 -23.11
CA ASN A 477 8.54 35.28 -23.73
C ASN A 477 7.19 34.58 -23.80
N LEU A 478 7.16 33.23 -23.97
CA LEU A 478 5.93 32.47 -24.18
C LEU A 478 5.44 31.78 -22.91
N LEU A 479 6.33 31.51 -21.95
CA LEU A 479 5.98 30.83 -20.71
C LEU A 479 6.05 31.76 -19.51
N LEU A 480 7.25 32.24 -19.13
CA LEU A 480 7.47 32.95 -17.89
C LEU A 480 6.81 34.33 -17.85
N THR A 481 6.96 35.13 -18.91
CA THR A 481 6.39 36.49 -18.97
C THR A 481 4.88 36.49 -18.87
N PRO A 482 4.10 35.68 -19.63
CA PRO A 482 2.66 35.62 -19.50
C PRO A 482 2.20 35.10 -18.13
N MET A 483 2.91 34.15 -17.54
CA MET A 483 2.60 33.68 -16.18
C MET A 483 2.77 34.81 -15.15
N MET A 484 3.86 35.56 -15.26
CA MET A 484 4.16 36.67 -14.37
C MET A 484 3.16 37.82 -14.53
N GLU A 485 2.85 38.20 -15.76
CA GLU A 485 1.98 39.36 -16.07
C GLU A 485 0.50 39.07 -15.75
N ASN A 486 0.03 37.88 -16.02
CA ASN A 486 -1.40 37.54 -15.96
C ASN A 486 -1.78 36.70 -14.75
N GLY A 487 -0.82 36.11 -14.02
CA GLY A 487 -1.09 35.21 -12.89
C GLY A 487 -1.86 33.93 -13.28
N VAL A 488 -1.64 33.44 -14.51
CA VAL A 488 -2.29 32.25 -15.07
C VAL A 488 -1.25 31.24 -15.48
N GLU A 489 -1.65 29.98 -15.68
CA GLU A 489 -0.77 28.96 -16.23
C GLU A 489 -0.29 29.32 -17.64
N ALA A 490 0.92 28.89 -17.97
CA ALA A 490 1.47 29.04 -19.31
C ALA A 490 0.62 28.29 -20.36
N ALA A 491 0.54 28.84 -21.55
CA ALA A 491 -0.16 28.21 -22.68
C ALA A 491 0.57 26.96 -23.23
N GLY A 492 1.78 26.66 -22.72
CA GLY A 492 2.58 25.51 -23.10
C GLY A 492 2.22 24.24 -22.33
N SER A 493 2.64 23.09 -22.86
CA SER A 493 2.46 21.78 -22.22
C SER A 493 3.45 21.58 -21.06
N MET A 494 2.95 21.05 -19.94
CA MET A 494 3.75 20.67 -18.77
C MET A 494 4.51 19.35 -18.94
N GLY A 495 4.40 18.66 -20.01
CA GLY A 495 5.12 17.43 -20.31
C GLY A 495 5.55 17.39 -21.76
N ASN A 496 6.71 16.85 -22.01
CA ASN A 496 7.27 16.81 -23.34
C ASN A 496 7.83 15.41 -23.66
N ASP A 497 7.18 14.70 -24.58
CA ASP A 497 7.63 13.42 -25.14
C ASP A 497 8.41 13.58 -26.43
N THR A 498 8.78 14.81 -26.82
CA THR A 498 9.53 15.07 -28.05
C THR A 498 10.87 14.32 -28.00
N PRO A 499 11.21 13.50 -28.99
CA PRO A 499 12.50 12.84 -29.04
C PRO A 499 13.64 13.88 -29.06
N LEU A 500 14.74 13.56 -28.38
CA LEU A 500 15.94 14.37 -28.38
C LEU A 500 16.49 14.52 -29.80
N ALA A 501 16.97 15.72 -30.13
CA ALA A 501 17.65 15.99 -31.40
C ALA A 501 19.08 15.41 -31.33
N VAL A 502 19.23 14.10 -31.60
CA VAL A 502 20.48 13.35 -31.42
C VAL A 502 21.66 13.85 -32.30
N LEU A 503 21.38 14.66 -33.32
CA LEU A 503 22.41 15.28 -34.14
C LEU A 503 22.72 16.73 -33.72
N SER A 504 22.13 17.22 -32.64
CA SER A 504 22.41 18.58 -32.13
C SER A 504 23.55 18.56 -31.12
N ASP A 505 24.42 19.53 -31.19
CA ASP A 505 25.50 19.78 -30.20
C ASP A 505 25.02 20.61 -29.00
N ASN A 506 23.75 21.05 -28.99
CA ASN A 506 23.19 21.82 -27.89
C ASN A 506 22.90 20.92 -26.66
N PRO A 507 23.52 21.21 -25.52
CA PRO A 507 23.21 20.46 -24.30
C PRO A 507 21.78 20.76 -23.84
N ARG A 508 21.13 19.74 -23.25
CA ARG A 508 19.82 19.87 -22.61
C ARG A 508 19.97 19.70 -21.10
N LEU A 509 18.98 20.16 -20.35
CA LEU A 509 18.91 19.88 -18.93
C LEU A 509 18.75 18.37 -18.70
N LEU A 510 19.24 17.89 -17.56
CA LEU A 510 19.33 16.44 -17.30
C LEU A 510 17.96 15.75 -17.37
N TYR A 511 16.89 16.38 -16.92
CA TYR A 511 15.55 15.77 -16.93
C TYR A 511 14.95 15.63 -18.34
N ASP A 512 15.40 16.39 -19.33
CA ASP A 512 14.97 16.24 -20.74
C ASP A 512 15.36 14.88 -21.34
N TYR A 513 16.35 14.18 -20.73
CA TYR A 513 16.79 12.85 -21.15
C TYR A 513 15.96 11.71 -20.58
N PHE A 514 14.97 12.00 -19.74
CA PHE A 514 14.12 11.00 -19.10
C PHE A 514 12.67 11.15 -19.52
N LYS A 515 11.99 10.00 -19.69
CA LYS A 515 10.54 9.98 -19.88
C LYS A 515 9.80 10.19 -18.55
N GLN A 516 8.72 10.92 -18.60
CA GLN A 516 7.72 10.90 -17.54
C GLN A 516 7.10 9.50 -17.45
N ILE A 517 6.95 9.01 -16.24
CA ILE A 517 6.43 7.66 -15.94
C ILE A 517 5.21 7.68 -15.02
N PHE A 518 4.46 8.76 -14.99
CA PHE A 518 3.18 8.85 -14.29
C PHE A 518 2.02 8.62 -15.28
N ALA A 519 0.89 8.16 -14.74
CA ALA A 519 -0.31 7.99 -15.54
C ALA A 519 -0.82 9.35 -16.06
N GLN A 520 -1.11 9.42 -17.35
CA GLN A 520 -1.72 10.58 -17.98
C GLN A 520 -3.09 10.17 -18.49
N VAL A 521 -4.13 10.92 -18.11
CA VAL A 521 -5.51 10.69 -18.55
C VAL A 521 -6.06 11.98 -19.14
N SER A 522 -6.80 11.86 -20.25
CA SER A 522 -7.45 13.01 -20.90
C SER A 522 -8.66 13.51 -20.11
N ASN A 523 -9.34 12.61 -19.38
CA ASN A 523 -10.50 12.91 -18.54
C ASN A 523 -10.22 12.40 -17.14
N PRO A 524 -9.55 13.18 -16.26
CA PRO A 524 -9.35 12.79 -14.87
C PRO A 524 -10.71 12.62 -14.15
N PRO A 525 -10.85 11.63 -13.24
CA PRO A 525 -12.12 11.33 -12.58
C PRO A 525 -12.51 12.34 -11.51
N VAL A 526 -11.77 13.42 -11.33
CA VAL A 526 -11.95 14.46 -10.33
C VAL A 526 -12.16 15.79 -11.05
N ASP A 527 -13.31 16.42 -10.83
CA ASP A 527 -13.61 17.79 -11.30
C ASP A 527 -12.98 18.83 -10.37
N ALA A 528 -12.92 20.09 -10.82
CA ALA A 528 -12.27 21.18 -10.09
C ALA A 528 -12.89 21.46 -8.69
N ILE A 529 -14.20 21.22 -8.50
CA ILE A 529 -14.86 21.40 -7.19
C ILE A 529 -14.46 20.27 -6.24
N ARG A 530 -14.44 19.05 -6.76
CA ARG A 530 -14.05 17.87 -5.97
C ARG A 530 -12.56 17.86 -5.65
N GLU A 531 -11.73 18.38 -6.56
CA GLU A 531 -10.29 18.52 -6.38
C GLU A 531 -9.96 19.35 -5.13
N GLU A 532 -10.65 20.45 -4.91
CA GLU A 532 -10.50 21.30 -3.71
C GLU A 532 -10.72 20.52 -2.41
N LEU A 533 -11.66 19.57 -2.40
CA LEU A 533 -11.93 18.74 -1.23
C LEU A 533 -10.91 17.60 -1.03
N VAL A 534 -10.47 16.96 -2.11
CA VAL A 534 -9.73 15.68 -2.02
C VAL A 534 -8.23 15.81 -2.25
N MET A 535 -7.75 16.93 -2.81
CA MET A 535 -6.34 17.20 -3.06
C MET A 535 -5.76 18.14 -2.02
N SER A 536 -4.46 18.03 -1.78
CA SER A 536 -3.71 18.94 -0.93
C SER A 536 -2.31 19.14 -1.48
N LEU A 537 -1.76 20.35 -1.32
CA LEU A 537 -0.36 20.69 -1.60
C LEU A 537 0.47 20.79 -0.32
N THR A 538 -0.17 20.63 0.84
CA THR A 538 0.51 20.69 2.14
C THR A 538 1.67 19.70 2.19
N SER A 539 2.83 20.18 2.59
CA SER A 539 4.04 19.39 2.73
C SER A 539 4.58 19.48 4.15
N ARG A 540 5.17 18.39 4.62
CA ARG A 540 5.77 18.33 5.95
C ARG A 540 7.24 17.93 5.85
N LEU A 541 8.10 18.72 6.50
CA LEU A 541 9.53 18.54 6.47
C LEU A 541 10.08 18.30 7.87
N GLY A 542 10.90 17.29 8.03
CA GLY A 542 11.53 16.99 9.32
C GLY A 542 11.98 15.54 9.44
N HIS A 543 12.10 15.10 10.69
CA HIS A 543 12.50 13.75 11.03
C HIS A 543 11.27 12.83 11.17
N GLU A 544 11.04 11.96 10.22
CA GLU A 544 10.05 10.88 10.34
C GLU A 544 10.55 9.83 11.32
N LYS A 545 9.72 9.47 12.30
CA LYS A 545 10.10 8.56 13.39
C LYS A 545 9.48 7.17 13.24
N ASN A 546 9.46 6.40 14.32
CA ASN A 546 8.99 5.02 14.32
C ASN A 546 7.46 4.93 14.22
N ILE A 547 6.92 4.48 13.09
CA ILE A 547 5.47 4.35 12.90
C ILE A 547 4.80 3.33 13.83
N LEU A 548 5.56 2.45 14.48
CA LEU A 548 5.03 1.42 15.38
C LEU A 548 4.89 1.88 16.82
N ASP A 549 5.41 3.05 17.15
CA ASP A 549 5.34 3.63 18.50
C ASP A 549 5.02 5.14 18.41
N PRO A 550 3.77 5.50 18.05
CA PRO A 550 3.37 6.88 17.84
C PRO A 550 3.34 7.67 19.13
N GLY A 551 4.05 8.81 19.15
CA GLY A 551 4.19 9.76 20.26
C GLY A 551 4.13 11.22 19.80
N PRO A 552 4.18 12.21 20.74
CA PRO A 552 4.09 13.64 20.43
C PRO A 552 5.23 14.14 19.53
N GLU A 553 6.39 13.51 19.63
CA GLU A 553 7.60 13.88 18.88
C GLU A 553 7.48 13.64 17.37
N HIS A 554 6.50 12.82 16.89
CA HIS A 554 6.23 12.60 15.46
C HIS A 554 5.62 13.84 14.81
N ALA A 555 4.89 14.65 15.58
CA ALA A 555 4.29 15.89 15.09
C ALA A 555 5.33 17.04 14.98
N ARG A 556 6.60 16.83 15.39
CA ARG A 556 7.63 17.88 15.31
C ARG A 556 8.20 17.98 13.89
N MET A 557 7.43 18.61 13.02
CA MET A 557 7.75 18.87 11.62
C MET A 557 7.40 20.31 11.25
N LEU A 558 8.08 20.83 10.24
CA LEU A 558 7.74 22.09 9.61
C LEU A 558 6.62 21.85 8.59
N LYS A 559 5.48 22.47 8.78
CA LYS A 559 4.35 22.46 7.86
C LYS A 559 4.50 23.59 6.84
N LEU A 560 4.34 23.24 5.58
CA LEU A 560 4.31 24.15 4.45
C LEU A 560 2.96 23.99 3.73
N GLU A 561 2.30 25.12 3.47
CA GLU A 561 1.04 25.12 2.71
C GLU A 561 1.24 24.68 1.26
N HIS A 562 2.42 24.98 0.70
CA HIS A 562 2.79 24.65 -0.68
C HIS A 562 4.21 24.11 -0.75
N PRO A 563 4.52 23.20 -1.70
CA PRO A 563 5.87 22.66 -1.87
C PRO A 563 6.85 23.64 -2.52
N ILE A 564 6.36 24.75 -3.10
CA ILE A 564 7.15 25.81 -3.73
C ILE A 564 7.25 26.97 -2.76
N LEU A 565 8.50 27.44 -2.53
CA LEU A 565 8.83 28.48 -1.57
C LEU A 565 9.29 29.74 -2.30
N ASN A 566 8.91 30.92 -1.79
CA ASN A 566 9.55 32.15 -2.19
C ASN A 566 10.89 32.35 -1.47
N ASN A 567 11.65 33.37 -1.88
CA ASN A 567 12.99 33.62 -1.30
C ASN A 567 12.93 33.89 0.22
N GLU A 568 11.95 34.64 0.73
CA GLU A 568 11.83 34.92 2.16
C GLU A 568 11.56 33.64 2.96
N GLN A 569 10.67 32.79 2.47
CA GLN A 569 10.33 31.52 3.09
C GLN A 569 11.54 30.58 3.13
N LEU A 570 12.30 30.53 2.04
CA LEU A 570 13.50 29.71 1.96
C LEU A 570 14.59 30.21 2.93
N GLU A 571 14.82 31.51 3.01
CA GLU A 571 15.82 32.06 3.96
C GLU A 571 15.39 31.81 5.42
N LYS A 572 14.09 31.90 5.76
CA LYS A 572 13.60 31.47 7.08
C LYS A 572 13.96 30.02 7.39
N ILE A 573 13.83 29.12 6.40
CA ILE A 573 14.17 27.71 6.55
C ILE A 573 15.69 27.52 6.72
N LYS A 574 16.52 28.24 5.96
CA LYS A 574 17.99 28.17 6.07
C LYS A 574 18.50 28.62 7.43
N GLU A 575 17.90 29.66 8.02
CA GLU A 575 18.30 30.24 9.29
C GLU A 575 17.69 29.52 10.52
N VAL A 576 16.84 28.52 10.32
CA VAL A 576 16.21 27.82 11.45
C VAL A 576 17.24 27.04 12.25
N ASN A 577 17.37 27.40 13.54
CA ASN A 577 18.24 26.72 14.49
C ASN A 577 17.56 26.68 15.88
N LYS A 578 16.45 25.94 15.95
CA LYS A 578 15.78 25.67 17.22
C LYS A 578 16.28 24.34 17.79
N GLN A 579 16.18 24.17 19.12
CA GLN A 579 16.50 22.87 19.75
C GLN A 579 15.77 21.72 19.04
N ASP A 580 16.52 20.70 18.64
CA ASP A 580 16.05 19.52 17.89
C ASP A 580 15.42 19.82 16.51
N PHE A 581 15.62 21.03 15.97
CA PHE A 581 15.15 21.42 14.65
C PHE A 581 16.15 22.38 13.98
N LYS A 582 17.18 21.84 13.34
CA LYS A 582 18.29 22.56 12.70
C LYS A 582 18.24 22.36 11.18
N SER A 583 18.49 23.42 10.43
CA SER A 583 18.72 23.39 8.98
C SER A 583 20.22 23.56 8.65
N SER A 584 20.66 22.91 7.58
CA SER A 584 21.99 23.09 7.00
C SER A 584 21.93 23.22 5.49
N THR A 585 22.66 24.21 4.95
CA THR A 585 22.74 24.44 3.50
C THR A 585 24.00 23.80 2.92
N LEU A 586 23.84 23.02 1.87
CA LEU A 586 24.89 22.30 1.17
C LEU A 586 25.01 22.81 -0.27
N SER A 587 26.22 23.20 -0.67
CA SER A 587 26.50 23.68 -2.02
C SER A 587 26.51 22.52 -3.03
N MET A 588 25.77 22.69 -4.14
CA MET A 588 25.77 21.79 -5.30
C MET A 588 26.77 22.25 -6.39
N LEU A 589 27.74 23.11 -6.06
CA LEU A 589 28.67 23.66 -7.05
C LEU A 589 29.97 22.85 -7.13
N PHE A 590 30.52 22.78 -8.34
CA PHE A 590 31.87 22.27 -8.59
C PHE A 590 32.70 23.27 -9.41
N ASP A 591 34.04 23.15 -9.31
CA ASP A 591 34.96 23.97 -10.08
C ASP A 591 35.10 23.40 -11.51
N THR A 592 34.77 24.21 -12.53
CA THR A 592 34.81 23.81 -13.95
C THR A 592 36.22 23.52 -14.44
N ASN A 593 37.26 24.09 -13.80
CA ASN A 593 38.64 23.83 -14.19
C ASN A 593 39.10 22.40 -13.84
N THR A 594 38.39 21.71 -12.96
CA THR A 594 38.71 20.33 -12.53
C THR A 594 38.10 19.25 -13.42
N GLY A 595 37.33 19.63 -14.42
CA GLY A 595 36.72 18.72 -15.37
C GLY A 595 35.80 17.65 -14.76
N LEU A 596 35.72 16.47 -15.38
CA LEU A 596 34.83 15.39 -14.98
C LEU A 596 35.19 14.84 -13.58
N ASP A 597 36.48 14.72 -13.27
CA ASP A 597 36.92 14.21 -11.94
C ASP A 597 36.49 15.15 -10.83
N GLY A 598 36.57 16.47 -11.08
CA GLY A 598 36.09 17.47 -10.12
C GLY A 598 34.59 17.38 -9.92
N PHE A 599 33.81 17.15 -10.97
CA PHE A 599 32.37 16.94 -10.90
C PHE A 599 32.02 15.70 -10.04
N VAL A 600 32.67 14.55 -10.33
CA VAL A 600 32.43 13.30 -9.58
C VAL A 600 32.80 13.45 -8.10
N ASN A 601 33.95 14.07 -7.84
CA ASN A 601 34.41 14.34 -6.45
C ASN A 601 33.46 15.28 -5.72
N ALA A 602 32.94 16.33 -6.38
CA ALA A 602 31.96 17.24 -5.77
C ALA A 602 30.64 16.54 -5.42
N LEU A 603 30.15 15.66 -6.30
CA LEU A 603 28.95 14.88 -6.04
C LEU A 603 29.14 13.93 -4.83
N GLN A 604 30.29 13.23 -4.77
CA GLN A 604 30.60 12.36 -3.64
C GLN A 604 30.72 13.17 -2.33
N LYS A 605 31.37 14.33 -2.38
CA LYS A 605 31.51 15.22 -1.23
C LYS A 605 30.16 15.77 -0.77
N LEU A 606 29.25 16.11 -1.69
CA LEU A 606 27.90 16.53 -1.36
C LEU A 606 27.16 15.43 -0.58
N CYS A 607 27.24 14.18 -1.04
CA CYS A 607 26.65 13.06 -0.36
C CYS A 607 27.22 12.84 1.05
N GLN A 608 28.57 12.95 1.20
CA GLN A 608 29.24 12.82 2.50
C GLN A 608 28.85 13.96 3.43
N ASN A 609 28.88 15.21 2.97
CA ASN A 609 28.46 16.36 3.75
C ASN A 609 27.02 16.24 4.24
N ALA A 610 26.12 15.72 3.39
CA ALA A 610 24.73 15.46 3.77
C ALA A 610 24.63 14.44 4.91
N GLU A 611 25.42 13.37 4.85
CA GLU A 611 25.51 12.38 5.93
C GLU A 611 26.05 12.98 7.22
N ASP A 612 27.10 13.78 7.14
CA ASP A 612 27.76 14.41 8.29
C ASP A 612 26.82 15.42 8.98
N GLU A 613 26.09 16.23 8.20
CA GLU A 613 25.11 17.18 8.76
C GLU A 613 23.93 16.45 9.43
N VAL A 614 23.45 15.36 8.87
CA VAL A 614 22.43 14.54 9.54
C VAL A 614 22.94 13.92 10.83
N ASN A 615 24.21 13.50 10.88
CA ASN A 615 24.85 13.02 12.11
C ASN A 615 25.02 14.13 13.14
N ALA A 616 25.25 15.37 12.71
CA ALA A 616 25.32 16.57 13.56
C ALA A 616 23.94 17.09 14.03
N GLY A 617 22.85 16.37 13.65
CA GLY A 617 21.48 16.67 14.11
C GLY A 617 20.68 17.59 13.19
N SER A 618 21.13 17.85 11.97
CA SER A 618 20.36 18.62 10.99
C SER A 618 19.13 17.82 10.53
N VAL A 619 17.95 18.37 10.74
CA VAL A 619 16.66 17.78 10.32
C VAL A 619 16.15 18.33 8.99
N LEU A 620 16.79 19.39 8.48
CA LEU A 620 16.55 19.93 7.13
C LEU A 620 17.89 20.10 6.42
N LEU A 621 17.97 19.65 5.19
CA LEU A 621 19.11 19.89 4.30
C LEU A 621 18.63 20.69 3.10
N VAL A 622 19.20 21.86 2.89
CA VAL A 622 18.95 22.71 1.71
C VAL A 622 20.08 22.47 0.72
N LEU A 623 19.79 21.87 -0.41
CA LEU A 623 20.72 21.67 -1.52
C LEU A 623 20.66 22.91 -2.43
N SER A 624 21.76 23.67 -2.53
CA SER A 624 21.75 24.98 -3.18
C SER A 624 22.79 25.08 -4.31
N ASP A 625 22.37 25.56 -5.47
CA ASP A 625 23.25 25.95 -6.59
C ASP A 625 23.54 27.46 -6.61
N ARG A 626 23.13 28.20 -5.59
CA ARG A 626 23.41 29.64 -5.50
C ARG A 626 24.91 29.92 -5.47
N GLY A 627 25.34 30.92 -6.24
CA GLY A 627 26.73 31.29 -6.38
C GLY A 627 27.43 30.74 -7.62
N VAL A 628 26.64 30.30 -8.63
CA VAL A 628 27.18 29.94 -9.96
C VAL A 628 27.95 31.08 -10.57
N SER A 629 29.04 30.75 -11.26
CA SER A 629 29.92 31.72 -11.91
C SER A 629 30.62 31.10 -13.13
N LYS A 630 31.50 31.83 -13.78
CA LYS A 630 32.30 31.30 -14.91
C LYS A 630 33.18 30.10 -14.53
N THR A 631 33.56 29.98 -13.26
CA THR A 631 34.42 28.90 -12.73
C THR A 631 33.69 27.92 -11.82
N LYS A 632 32.44 28.19 -11.48
CA LYS A 632 31.62 27.31 -10.62
C LYS A 632 30.30 26.97 -11.31
N ALA A 633 30.17 25.74 -11.76
CA ALA A 633 28.95 25.22 -12.36
C ALA A 633 28.14 24.37 -11.35
N PRO A 634 26.81 24.30 -11.51
CA PRO A 634 25.97 23.48 -10.65
C PRO A 634 26.05 22.00 -11.07
N ILE A 635 26.00 21.11 -10.08
CA ILE A 635 25.59 19.73 -10.30
C ILE A 635 24.10 19.76 -10.64
N PRO A 636 23.64 19.13 -11.72
CA PRO A 636 22.21 19.11 -12.06
C PRO A 636 21.34 18.73 -10.85
N ALA A 637 20.30 19.51 -10.57
CA ALA A 637 19.52 19.38 -9.34
C ALA A 637 18.90 17.99 -9.18
N LEU A 638 18.37 17.40 -10.28
CA LEU A 638 17.86 16.04 -10.29
C LEU A 638 18.91 15.01 -9.85
N LEU A 639 20.14 15.13 -10.34
CA LEU A 639 21.23 14.22 -9.97
C LEU A 639 21.68 14.43 -8.52
N ALA A 640 21.83 15.69 -8.09
CA ALA A 640 22.23 16.01 -6.72
C ALA A 640 21.23 15.47 -5.68
N VAL A 641 19.94 15.74 -5.89
CA VAL A 641 18.86 15.25 -5.00
C VAL A 641 18.81 13.73 -5.00
N GLY A 642 18.85 13.11 -6.19
CA GLY A 642 18.83 11.64 -6.32
C GLY A 642 20.02 10.98 -5.63
N ALA A 643 21.23 11.53 -5.80
CA ALA A 643 22.45 11.00 -5.17
C ALA A 643 22.41 11.10 -3.66
N VAL A 644 22.08 12.28 -3.11
CA VAL A 644 21.93 12.49 -1.65
C VAL A 644 20.83 11.60 -1.08
N HIS A 645 19.66 11.55 -1.73
CA HIS A 645 18.54 10.71 -1.30
C HIS A 645 18.95 9.23 -1.22
N GLN A 646 19.54 8.67 -2.27
CA GLN A 646 19.96 7.28 -2.31
C GLN A 646 21.15 6.99 -1.37
N HIS A 647 22.06 7.93 -1.21
CA HIS A 647 23.15 7.81 -0.24
C HIS A 647 22.60 7.69 1.18
N LEU A 648 21.70 8.58 1.59
CA LEU A 648 21.08 8.58 2.91
C LEU A 648 20.20 7.34 3.15
N ILE A 649 19.55 6.78 2.11
CA ILE A 649 18.84 5.49 2.20
C ILE A 649 19.84 4.36 2.52
N ARG A 650 20.93 4.23 1.73
CA ARG A 650 21.96 3.21 1.95
C ARG A 650 22.59 3.33 3.35
N LYS A 651 22.74 4.54 3.84
CA LYS A 651 23.24 4.83 5.20
C LYS A 651 22.16 4.73 6.29
N ARG A 652 20.90 4.41 5.94
CA ARG A 652 19.77 4.31 6.87
C ARG A 652 19.47 5.61 7.63
N LYS A 653 19.63 6.76 6.96
CA LYS A 653 19.47 8.10 7.54
C LYS A 653 18.45 8.98 6.83
N ARG A 654 17.92 8.55 5.67
CA ARG A 654 17.05 9.37 4.83
C ARG A 654 15.86 9.98 5.58
N TYR A 655 15.27 9.24 6.48
CA TYR A 655 14.06 9.65 7.22
C TYR A 655 14.37 10.48 8.48
N ARG A 656 15.65 10.78 8.74
CA ARG A 656 16.06 11.71 9.80
C ARG A 656 16.04 13.16 9.34
N THR A 657 15.85 13.44 8.05
CA THR A 657 15.95 14.78 7.48
C THR A 657 14.99 14.99 6.32
N GLY A 658 14.44 16.20 6.20
CA GLY A 658 13.78 16.72 5.00
C GLY A 658 14.81 17.24 4.01
N LEU A 659 14.52 17.19 2.72
CA LEU A 659 15.34 17.78 1.65
C LEU A 659 14.58 18.95 1.03
N VAL A 660 15.26 20.09 0.92
CA VAL A 660 14.80 21.30 0.22
C VAL A 660 15.80 21.60 -0.89
N VAL A 661 15.31 22.05 -2.03
CA VAL A 661 16.17 22.38 -3.18
C VAL A 661 16.06 23.85 -3.51
N GLU A 662 17.19 24.51 -3.61
CA GLU A 662 17.34 25.87 -4.11
C GLU A 662 18.10 25.78 -5.44
N THR A 663 17.40 26.01 -6.54
CA THR A 663 17.97 25.83 -7.88
C THR A 663 17.47 26.85 -8.88
N GLY A 664 18.33 27.17 -9.86
CA GLY A 664 17.93 27.95 -11.02
C GLY A 664 17.29 27.12 -12.14
N GLU A 665 17.26 25.77 -12.01
CA GLU A 665 16.52 24.90 -12.92
C GLU A 665 15.02 25.01 -12.67
N ALA A 666 14.18 25.11 -13.72
CA ALA A 666 12.74 25.22 -13.60
C ALA A 666 12.00 24.26 -14.57
#